data_5ff4b26765e2a645b158cb96cfd78d71
#
_entry.id   5ff4b26765e2a645b158cb96cfd78d71
#
_cell.length_a   1.000
_cell.length_b   1.000
_cell.length_c   1.000
_cell.angle_alpha   90.00
_cell.angle_beta   90.00
_cell.angle_gamma   90.00
#
_symmetry.space_group_name_H-M   'P 1'
#
loop_
_entity.id
_entity.type
_entity.pdbx_description
1 polymer ?
#
loop_
_entity_poly.entity_id
_entity_poly.type
_entity_poly.pdbx_seq_one_letter_code
_entity_poly.pdbx_strand_id
1 'polypeptide(L)'
;RKGAWITLITWIALAIVLSVIAPSSKDHAVNNVSKLYPENSPSVIAEQKIDEYFPDDDGLPAIFVFETKEETLNIELIQNVTEKFSESDIPYVKSVIPLHQMPPVAIESFLSEDEEALFLPVLFEENITSTEINQGLDKMQPIIDEHDSFTTHVTGPAGIAVDATDLFARADLVLLFSTVGIILILLIITYRSPLLAFIPLLGAVFVYAVADRFLGLLGLNGVELASQSLSIMMILLFAVVIDYSLFIFSRFHEELKRTEDKYEAMQSAMREIGIPIFYSATTILLAMLVLFFADFGDYKNFAPIFSIAVFVVLFSALTLLPALFTIFGRRSFWPKIPHVGDETVKASSLWGKVGKFVTTKPRLSVIVIFIFLLISASNIFTMSYEYNTMKSFPDDMPSRVGYEVLEDKFSKGTLAATTVIFESDTAVTDDDQEKLADALADEKVVEHVRISNVTEDNQVVQYDLTFNEDPYNEKSMNALEYLMEQEGVIIADAEVKGELFFAGETAASVDNRNVNKRDIVVIVLAETLLIFLMLIFLTRSVKISSLMMGTILFSFLAALGIGTFLVSLLFGVDAISNRVPVYAFVFLVALGIDYNIFLVSRYLEEKKRLPVKEAIANAVANTGGVISSAGIILAATFTVLMTQPVEVLSTF
;
A
#
# COMPACT_ATOMS: atom_id res chain seq x y z
N ARG A 1 20.43 37.87 -4.73
CA ARG A 1 21.72 37.14 -4.53
C ARG A 1 21.83 36.51 -3.15
N LYS A 2 21.69 37.30 -2.06
CA LYS A 2 21.79 36.80 -0.69
C LYS A 2 20.65 35.84 -0.34
N GLY A 3 19.43 36.05 -0.83
CA GLY A 3 18.26 35.22 -0.51
C GLY A 3 18.42 33.73 -0.86
N ALA A 4 18.89 33.42 -2.07
CA ALA A 4 19.07 32.00 -2.48
C ALA A 4 20.07 31.24 -1.57
N TRP A 5 21.18 31.87 -1.18
CA TRP A 5 22.13 31.27 -0.24
C TRP A 5 21.57 31.18 1.19
N ILE A 6 20.85 32.18 1.65
CA ILE A 6 20.18 32.14 2.96
C ILE A 6 19.20 30.97 2.98
N THR A 7 18.37 30.83 1.97
CA THR A 7 17.42 29.71 1.87
C THR A 7 18.13 28.36 1.92
N LEU A 8 19.19 28.17 1.13
CA LEU A 8 19.93 26.91 1.15
C LEU A 8 20.54 26.63 2.52
N ILE A 9 21.19 27.63 3.14
CA ILE A 9 21.77 27.51 4.48
C ILE A 9 20.68 27.16 5.52
N THR A 10 19.51 27.79 5.43
CA THR A 10 18.37 27.51 6.32
C THR A 10 17.90 26.06 6.19
N TRP A 11 17.78 25.54 4.98
CA TRP A 11 17.41 24.14 4.75
C TRP A 11 18.48 23.17 5.28
N ILE A 12 19.76 23.46 5.06
CA ILE A 12 20.87 22.66 5.61
C ILE A 12 20.83 22.69 7.13
N ALA A 13 20.68 23.88 7.75
CA ALA A 13 20.59 24.02 9.18
C ALA A 13 19.39 23.28 9.76
N LEU A 14 18.21 23.38 9.09
CA LEU A 14 17.01 22.64 9.48
C LEU A 14 17.24 21.12 9.44
N ALA A 15 17.83 20.60 8.38
CA ALA A 15 18.12 19.18 8.25
C ALA A 15 19.10 18.70 9.32
N ILE A 16 20.16 19.47 9.62
CA ILE A 16 21.13 19.14 10.68
C ILE A 16 20.47 19.17 12.05
N VAL A 17 19.74 20.22 12.38
CA VAL A 17 19.07 20.36 13.68
C VAL A 17 18.08 19.22 13.90
N LEU A 18 17.25 18.95 12.92
CA LEU A 18 16.30 17.82 13.00
C LEU A 18 17.01 16.48 13.14
N SER A 19 18.13 16.26 12.44
CA SER A 19 18.90 15.01 12.56
C SER A 19 19.53 14.79 13.94
N VAL A 20 19.74 15.87 14.71
CA VAL A 20 20.28 15.79 16.08
C VAL A 20 19.18 15.56 17.11
N ILE A 21 18.02 16.18 16.94
CA ILE A 21 16.94 16.18 17.96
C ILE A 21 15.84 15.14 17.70
N ALA A 22 15.72 14.62 16.48
CA ALA A 22 14.66 13.71 16.08
C ALA A 22 15.22 12.36 15.61
N PRO A 23 14.60 11.23 16.02
CA PRO A 23 14.95 9.91 15.46
C PRO A 23 14.55 9.82 13.98
N SER A 24 14.99 8.76 13.30
CA SER A 24 14.46 8.42 11.97
C SER A 24 13.04 7.86 12.08
N SER A 25 12.24 8.05 11.04
CA SER A 25 10.93 7.40 10.96
C SER A 25 11.03 5.88 11.06
N LYS A 26 12.13 5.30 10.55
CA LYS A 26 12.39 3.86 10.58
C LYS A 26 12.63 3.31 12.00
N ASP A 27 13.09 4.13 12.93
CA ASP A 27 13.29 3.73 14.32
C ASP A 27 11.96 3.41 15.04
N HIS A 28 10.84 3.87 14.47
CA HIS A 28 9.48 3.68 14.97
C HIS A 28 8.56 3.01 13.93
N ALA A 29 9.16 2.41 12.91
CA ALA A 29 8.40 1.73 11.89
C ALA A 29 7.82 0.40 12.42
N VAL A 30 6.56 0.13 12.05
CA VAL A 30 5.87 -1.13 12.33
C VAL A 30 5.58 -1.86 11.03
N ASN A 31 5.57 -3.19 11.06
CA ASN A 31 5.25 -3.98 9.87
C ASN A 31 3.76 -3.95 9.57
N ASN A 32 2.93 -4.08 10.61
CA ASN A 32 1.47 -4.02 10.52
C ASN A 32 0.94 -2.93 11.46
N VAL A 33 -0.16 -2.32 11.06
CA VAL A 33 -0.90 -1.36 11.91
C VAL A 33 -1.65 -2.14 12.97
N SER A 34 -1.57 -1.73 14.24
CA SER A 34 -2.20 -2.43 15.37
C SER A 34 -3.71 -2.45 15.28
N LYS A 35 -4.31 -1.38 14.72
CA LYS A 35 -5.77 -1.26 14.53
C LYS A 35 -6.10 -1.22 13.05
N LEU A 36 -6.26 -2.40 12.44
CA LEU A 36 -6.56 -2.52 11.02
C LEU A 36 -8.02 -2.20 10.72
N TYR A 37 -8.93 -2.62 11.61
CA TYR A 37 -10.38 -2.41 11.51
C TYR A 37 -10.90 -1.56 12.65
N PRO A 38 -12.08 -0.92 12.49
CA PRO A 38 -12.78 -0.25 13.59
C PRO A 38 -13.07 -1.19 14.76
N GLU A 39 -13.05 -0.67 15.98
CA GLU A 39 -13.33 -1.44 17.21
C GLU A 39 -14.76 -2.05 17.25
N ASN A 40 -15.66 -1.51 16.45
CA ASN A 40 -17.03 -2.01 16.31
C ASN A 40 -17.20 -2.99 15.13
N SER A 41 -16.13 -3.42 14.50
CA SER A 41 -16.20 -4.45 13.46
C SER A 41 -16.53 -5.80 14.07
N PRO A 42 -17.40 -6.62 13.43
CA PRO A 42 -17.81 -7.92 13.96
C PRO A 42 -16.66 -8.84 14.34
N SER A 43 -15.65 -8.97 13.48
CA SER A 43 -14.47 -9.82 13.78
C SER A 43 -13.69 -9.33 15.00
N VAL A 44 -13.53 -8.00 15.14
CA VAL A 44 -12.79 -7.40 16.26
C VAL A 44 -13.54 -7.60 17.59
N ILE A 45 -14.86 -7.46 17.58
CA ILE A 45 -15.69 -7.75 18.76
C ILE A 45 -15.58 -9.22 19.15
N ALA A 46 -15.63 -10.13 18.16
CA ALA A 46 -15.52 -11.55 18.40
C ALA A 46 -14.14 -11.94 18.96
N GLU A 47 -13.05 -11.37 18.42
CA GLU A 47 -11.69 -11.57 18.96
C GLU A 47 -11.58 -11.09 20.42
N GLN A 48 -12.10 -9.91 20.74
CA GLN A 48 -12.13 -9.41 22.13
C GLN A 48 -12.89 -10.33 23.07
N LYS A 49 -13.96 -11.00 22.61
CA LYS A 49 -14.68 -11.97 23.41
C LYS A 49 -13.89 -13.28 23.58
N ILE A 50 -13.14 -13.71 22.58
CA ILE A 50 -12.21 -14.84 22.71
C ILE A 50 -11.19 -14.54 23.82
N ASP A 51 -10.53 -13.38 23.75
CA ASP A 51 -9.54 -12.94 24.74
C ASP A 51 -10.15 -12.83 26.16
N GLU A 52 -11.43 -12.40 26.26
CA GLU A 52 -12.12 -12.25 27.54
C GLU A 52 -12.48 -13.60 28.18
N TYR A 53 -13.00 -14.54 27.39
CA TYR A 53 -13.54 -15.81 27.91
C TYR A 53 -12.56 -16.96 27.89
N PHE A 54 -11.57 -16.93 27.00
CA PHE A 54 -10.59 -18.00 26.77
C PHE A 54 -9.14 -17.47 26.75
N PRO A 55 -8.67 -16.79 27.81
CA PRO A 55 -7.39 -16.08 27.82
C PRO A 55 -6.14 -16.98 27.83
N ASP A 56 -6.29 -18.29 27.95
CA ASP A 56 -5.15 -19.22 28.10
C ASP A 56 -4.44 -19.55 26.76
N ASP A 57 -5.02 -19.16 25.62
CA ASP A 57 -4.44 -19.34 24.28
C ASP A 57 -3.48 -18.21 23.86
N ASP A 58 -3.15 -17.32 24.79
CA ASP A 58 -2.33 -16.14 24.54
C ASP A 58 -0.88 -16.50 24.19
N GLY A 59 -0.52 -16.36 22.93
CA GLY A 59 0.81 -16.53 22.38
C GLY A 59 0.83 -16.38 20.88
N LEU A 60 1.99 -16.03 20.32
CA LEU A 60 2.17 -15.89 18.88
C LEU A 60 2.56 -17.23 18.26
N PRO A 61 1.69 -17.93 17.50
CA PRO A 61 2.01 -19.25 16.97
C PRO A 61 2.99 -19.18 15.79
N ALA A 62 4.04 -20.01 15.84
CA ALA A 62 4.83 -20.45 14.71
C ALA A 62 4.38 -21.87 14.34
N ILE A 63 4.05 -22.11 13.09
CA ILE A 63 3.64 -23.42 12.61
C ILE A 63 4.82 -24.05 11.85
N PHE A 64 5.42 -25.06 12.42
CA PHE A 64 6.45 -25.86 11.77
C PHE A 64 5.78 -26.92 10.90
N VAL A 65 6.10 -26.93 9.62
CA VAL A 65 5.59 -27.88 8.64
C VAL A 65 6.73 -28.79 8.24
N PHE A 66 6.62 -30.06 8.58
CA PHE A 66 7.56 -31.10 8.21
C PHE A 66 7.01 -31.86 6.99
N GLU A 67 7.71 -31.78 5.88
CA GLU A 67 7.35 -32.48 4.63
C GLU A 67 8.37 -33.55 4.32
N THR A 68 7.91 -34.77 4.04
CA THR A 68 8.82 -35.91 3.76
C THR A 68 9.55 -35.72 2.44
N LYS A 69 10.79 -36.21 2.38
CA LYS A 69 11.54 -36.43 1.13
C LYS A 69 11.44 -37.89 0.63
N GLU A 70 10.73 -38.73 1.36
CA GLU A 70 10.51 -40.16 1.10
C GLU A 70 9.03 -40.44 0.81
N GLU A 71 8.58 -41.67 0.79
CA GLU A 71 7.18 -42.04 0.53
C GLU A 71 6.25 -41.68 1.70
N THR A 72 6.74 -41.74 2.95
CA THR A 72 5.97 -41.40 4.15
C THR A 72 6.86 -40.73 5.19
N LEU A 73 6.24 -39.91 6.02
CA LEU A 73 6.93 -39.15 7.05
C LEU A 73 7.31 -40.03 8.25
N ASN A 74 8.55 -39.97 8.69
CA ASN A 74 9.00 -40.68 9.87
C ASN A 74 8.62 -39.95 11.16
N ILE A 75 7.50 -40.34 11.77
CA ILE A 75 6.94 -39.68 12.96
C ILE A 75 7.91 -39.79 14.17
N GLU A 76 8.67 -40.87 14.33
CA GLU A 76 9.62 -41.04 15.44
C GLU A 76 10.71 -39.95 15.41
N LEU A 77 11.17 -39.54 14.23
CA LEU A 77 12.16 -38.48 14.11
C LEU A 77 11.57 -37.14 14.55
N ILE A 78 10.31 -36.85 14.20
CA ILE A 78 9.65 -35.61 14.61
C ILE A 78 9.36 -35.59 16.11
N GLN A 79 8.98 -36.73 16.68
CA GLN A 79 8.86 -36.86 18.12
C GLN A 79 10.19 -36.56 18.84
N ASN A 80 11.33 -37.05 18.30
CA ASN A 80 12.64 -36.70 18.82
C ASN A 80 12.97 -35.22 18.72
N VAL A 81 12.59 -34.56 17.62
CA VAL A 81 12.71 -33.09 17.46
C VAL A 81 11.90 -32.36 18.52
N THR A 82 10.64 -32.77 18.76
CA THR A 82 9.78 -32.09 19.78
C THR A 82 10.28 -32.36 21.20
N GLU A 83 10.86 -33.51 21.48
CA GLU A 83 11.51 -33.82 22.75
C GLU A 83 12.69 -32.86 23.00
N LYS A 84 13.58 -32.75 21.99
CA LYS A 84 14.72 -31.83 22.06
C LYS A 84 14.30 -30.33 22.19
N PHE A 85 13.21 -29.93 21.51
CA PHE A 85 12.65 -28.60 21.69
C PHE A 85 12.20 -28.36 23.12
N SER A 86 11.53 -29.35 23.72
CA SER A 86 11.03 -29.26 25.11
C SER A 86 12.16 -29.29 26.15
N GLU A 87 13.27 -30.00 25.87
CA GLU A 87 14.42 -30.10 26.76
C GLU A 87 15.41 -28.90 26.64
N SER A 88 15.37 -28.20 25.51
CA SER A 88 16.26 -27.07 25.23
C SER A 88 15.70 -25.78 25.82
N ASP A 89 16.58 -24.95 26.39
CA ASP A 89 16.22 -23.59 26.85
C ASP A 89 16.16 -22.64 25.63
N ILE A 90 15.01 -22.68 24.94
CA ILE A 90 14.77 -21.88 23.74
C ILE A 90 14.17 -20.54 24.17
N PRO A 91 14.83 -19.41 23.91
CA PRO A 91 14.35 -18.11 24.36
C PRO A 91 13.02 -17.73 23.68
N TYR A 92 12.15 -17.06 24.43
CA TYR A 92 10.87 -16.53 23.98
C TYR A 92 9.82 -17.57 23.53
N VAL A 93 10.09 -18.85 23.72
CA VAL A 93 9.11 -19.91 23.46
C VAL A 93 8.28 -20.17 24.72
N LYS A 94 6.96 -19.98 24.63
CA LYS A 94 6.00 -20.22 25.72
C LYS A 94 5.70 -21.71 25.88
N SER A 95 5.41 -22.40 24.76
CA SER A 95 5.10 -23.83 24.77
C SER A 95 5.36 -24.51 23.43
N VAL A 96 5.66 -25.79 23.49
CA VAL A 96 5.77 -26.69 22.34
C VAL A 96 4.86 -27.88 22.59
N ILE A 97 4.11 -28.31 21.60
CA ILE A 97 3.26 -29.52 21.74
C ILE A 97 4.17 -30.76 21.86
N PRO A 98 4.09 -31.53 22.98
CA PRO A 98 5.00 -32.64 23.22
C PRO A 98 4.54 -33.91 22.49
N LEU A 99 4.72 -33.96 21.16
CA LEU A 99 4.29 -35.11 20.35
C LEU A 99 4.85 -36.44 20.85
N HIS A 100 6.03 -36.44 21.49
CA HIS A 100 6.66 -37.61 22.07
C HIS A 100 5.91 -38.21 23.28
N GLN A 101 4.99 -37.44 23.89
CA GLN A 101 4.16 -37.86 25.03
C GLN A 101 2.73 -38.17 24.62
N MET A 102 2.36 -37.92 23.35
CA MET A 102 1.00 -38.09 22.86
C MET A 102 0.76 -39.52 22.38
N PRO A 103 -0.47 -40.06 22.56
CA PRO A 103 -0.84 -41.35 21.97
C PRO A 103 -0.91 -41.23 20.43
N PRO A 104 -0.62 -42.32 19.68
CA PRO A 104 -0.59 -42.28 18.21
C PRO A 104 -1.84 -41.70 17.56
N VAL A 105 -3.02 -42.00 18.07
CA VAL A 105 -4.31 -41.47 17.59
C VAL A 105 -4.39 -39.93 17.69
N ALA A 106 -3.77 -39.33 18.72
CA ALA A 106 -3.75 -37.89 18.87
C ALA A 106 -2.75 -37.21 17.91
N ILE A 107 -1.70 -37.91 17.49
CA ILE A 107 -0.72 -37.42 16.52
C ILE A 107 -1.32 -37.40 15.11
N GLU A 108 -2.27 -38.29 14.79
CA GLU A 108 -2.97 -38.33 13.50
C GLU A 108 -3.67 -37.00 13.18
N SER A 109 -4.08 -36.22 14.19
CA SER A 109 -4.69 -34.91 13.98
C SER A 109 -3.72 -33.82 13.47
N PHE A 110 -2.42 -34.07 13.56
CA PHE A 110 -1.36 -33.20 13.05
C PHE A 110 -0.75 -33.71 11.74
N LEU A 111 -1.15 -34.90 11.28
CA LEU A 111 -0.63 -35.55 10.08
C LEU A 111 -1.59 -35.36 8.91
N SER A 112 -1.05 -35.14 7.71
CA SER A 112 -1.85 -35.09 6.49
C SER A 112 -2.46 -36.45 6.14
N GLU A 113 -3.56 -36.49 5.37
CA GLU A 113 -4.25 -37.71 4.97
C GLU A 113 -3.35 -38.65 4.16
N ASP A 114 -2.38 -38.12 3.41
CA ASP A 114 -1.41 -38.87 2.62
C ASP A 114 -0.16 -39.30 3.43
N GLU A 115 -0.09 -38.96 4.71
CA GLU A 115 1.05 -39.19 5.60
C GLU A 115 2.39 -38.58 5.12
N GLU A 116 2.33 -37.58 4.24
CA GLU A 116 3.52 -36.94 3.67
C GLU A 116 3.92 -35.67 4.43
N ALA A 117 3.01 -35.05 5.19
CA ALA A 117 3.27 -33.81 5.94
C ALA A 117 2.72 -33.86 7.37
N LEU A 118 3.39 -33.15 8.28
CA LEU A 118 2.93 -32.95 9.65
C LEU A 118 3.14 -31.48 10.04
N PHE A 119 2.13 -30.87 10.67
CA PHE A 119 2.27 -29.53 11.23
C PHE A 119 2.41 -29.57 12.75
N LEU A 120 3.26 -28.70 13.28
CA LEU A 120 3.54 -28.56 14.72
C LEU A 120 3.42 -27.10 15.13
N PRO A 121 2.37 -26.69 15.85
CA PRO A 121 2.30 -25.36 16.45
C PRO A 121 3.29 -25.22 17.62
N VAL A 122 4.06 -24.16 17.59
CA VAL A 122 4.95 -23.72 18.66
C VAL A 122 4.54 -22.32 19.08
N LEU A 123 4.20 -22.13 20.33
CA LEU A 123 3.72 -20.87 20.86
C LEU A 123 4.90 -20.03 21.37
N PHE A 124 5.06 -18.83 20.82
CA PHE A 124 5.98 -17.81 21.33
C PHE A 124 5.28 -16.91 22.36
N GLU A 125 6.06 -16.21 23.17
CA GLU A 125 5.54 -15.21 24.09
C GLU A 125 4.84 -14.07 23.33
N GLU A 126 3.88 -13.42 23.98
CA GLU A 126 3.24 -12.22 23.44
C GLU A 126 4.16 -10.99 23.52
N ASN A 127 3.80 -9.98 22.72
CA ASN A 127 4.46 -8.66 22.72
C ASN A 127 5.98 -8.69 22.50
N ILE A 128 6.50 -9.72 21.84
CA ILE A 128 7.91 -9.84 21.44
C ILE A 128 8.12 -9.33 20.01
N THR A 129 9.33 -8.89 19.74
CA THR A 129 9.73 -8.41 18.41
C THR A 129 10.08 -9.54 17.45
N SER A 130 9.98 -9.31 16.14
CA SER A 130 10.41 -10.28 15.13
C SER A 130 11.88 -10.71 15.31
N THR A 131 12.73 -9.84 15.86
CA THR A 131 14.12 -10.19 16.15
C THR A 131 14.21 -11.20 17.30
N GLU A 132 13.37 -11.10 18.32
CA GLU A 132 13.31 -12.03 19.45
C GLU A 132 12.73 -13.38 19.01
N ILE A 133 11.69 -13.37 18.16
CA ILE A 133 11.17 -14.58 17.54
C ILE A 133 12.28 -15.29 16.74
N ASN A 134 13.01 -14.55 15.91
CA ASN A 134 14.10 -15.11 15.12
C ASN A 134 15.20 -15.73 15.98
N GLN A 135 15.52 -15.17 17.16
CA GLN A 135 16.46 -15.79 18.10
C GLN A 135 15.98 -17.16 18.60
N GLY A 136 14.68 -17.33 18.83
CA GLY A 136 14.08 -18.63 19.17
C GLY A 136 14.19 -19.61 18.01
N LEU A 137 13.80 -19.19 16.80
CA LEU A 137 13.87 -20.00 15.58
C LEU A 137 15.33 -20.43 15.26
N ASP A 138 16.30 -19.53 15.40
CA ASP A 138 17.74 -19.80 15.21
C ASP A 138 18.26 -20.88 16.16
N LYS A 139 17.67 -21.01 17.35
CA LYS A 139 18.02 -22.08 18.31
C LYS A 139 17.36 -23.42 17.97
N MET A 140 16.22 -23.39 17.31
CA MET A 140 15.51 -24.61 16.85
C MET A 140 16.14 -25.18 15.58
N GLN A 141 16.64 -24.33 14.69
CA GLN A 141 17.15 -24.74 13.38
C GLN A 141 18.24 -25.83 13.44
N PRO A 142 19.29 -25.74 14.31
CA PRO A 142 20.29 -26.80 14.40
C PRO A 142 19.72 -28.17 14.81
N ILE A 143 18.65 -28.20 15.62
CA ILE A 143 17.98 -29.44 16.04
C ILE A 143 17.25 -30.07 14.85
N ILE A 144 16.65 -29.28 14.00
CA ILE A 144 15.99 -29.70 12.78
C ILE A 144 17.01 -30.23 11.76
N ASP A 145 18.13 -29.50 11.59
CA ASP A 145 19.19 -29.82 10.62
C ASP A 145 19.96 -31.12 10.93
N GLU A 146 19.75 -31.71 12.11
CA GLU A 146 20.27 -33.05 12.40
C GLU A 146 19.60 -34.14 11.55
N HIS A 147 18.49 -33.86 10.88
CA HIS A 147 17.68 -34.80 10.16
C HIS A 147 17.50 -34.40 8.68
N ASP A 148 17.98 -35.24 7.76
CA ASP A 148 17.92 -34.99 6.30
C ASP A 148 16.70 -35.59 5.61
N SER A 149 15.85 -36.37 6.31
CA SER A 149 14.74 -37.16 5.75
C SER A 149 13.48 -36.33 5.45
N PHE A 150 13.39 -35.09 5.97
CA PHE A 150 12.28 -34.18 5.73
C PHE A 150 12.77 -32.76 5.45
N THR A 151 11.92 -31.97 4.85
CA THR A 151 12.09 -30.50 4.73
C THR A 151 11.22 -29.84 5.79
N THR A 152 11.72 -28.78 6.41
CA THR A 152 10.95 -28.03 7.40
C THR A 152 10.72 -26.60 6.91
N HIS A 153 9.48 -26.16 6.98
CA HIS A 153 9.08 -24.79 6.72
C HIS A 153 8.46 -24.21 7.99
N VAL A 154 8.69 -22.93 8.26
CA VAL A 154 8.09 -22.24 9.40
C VAL A 154 7.13 -21.20 8.87
N THR A 155 5.85 -21.32 9.21
CA THR A 155 4.79 -20.39 8.83
C THR A 155 3.98 -19.95 10.06
N GLY A 156 2.77 -19.47 9.87
CA GLY A 156 1.97 -18.87 10.93
C GLY A 156 2.41 -17.45 11.30
N PRO A 157 1.67 -16.77 12.18
CA PRO A 157 1.92 -15.36 12.53
C PRO A 157 3.36 -15.05 12.90
N ALA A 158 4.03 -15.90 13.70
CA ALA A 158 5.42 -15.71 14.10
C ALA A 158 6.42 -15.85 12.93
N GLY A 159 6.27 -16.90 12.12
CA GLY A 159 7.12 -17.14 10.93
C GLY A 159 6.98 -15.99 9.91
N ILE A 160 5.75 -15.60 9.63
CA ILE A 160 5.44 -14.47 8.73
C ILE A 160 6.04 -13.17 9.23
N ALA A 161 5.96 -12.88 10.53
CA ALA A 161 6.50 -11.65 11.11
C ALA A 161 8.03 -11.56 10.95
N VAL A 162 8.75 -12.67 11.09
CA VAL A 162 10.21 -12.74 10.88
C VAL A 162 10.55 -12.53 9.41
N ASP A 163 9.95 -13.32 8.52
CA ASP A 163 10.22 -13.25 7.09
C ASP A 163 9.85 -11.88 6.49
N ALA A 164 8.72 -11.30 6.89
CA ALA A 164 8.31 -9.98 6.45
C ALA A 164 9.31 -8.90 6.88
N THR A 165 9.83 -8.97 8.11
CA THR A 165 10.84 -8.01 8.61
C THR A 165 12.12 -8.08 7.78
N ASP A 166 12.62 -9.27 7.51
CA ASP A 166 13.82 -9.48 6.69
C ASP A 166 13.61 -9.04 5.24
N LEU A 167 12.43 -9.33 4.70
CA LEU A 167 12.04 -8.96 3.35
C LEU A 167 12.05 -7.43 3.17
N PHE A 168 11.39 -6.70 4.07
CA PHE A 168 11.34 -5.24 4.01
C PHE A 168 12.71 -4.61 4.24
N ALA A 169 13.53 -5.13 5.15
CA ALA A 169 14.87 -4.61 5.41
C ALA A 169 15.79 -4.69 4.18
N ARG A 170 15.72 -5.79 3.40
CA ARG A 170 16.47 -5.95 2.15
C ARG A 170 15.91 -5.10 1.01
N ALA A 171 14.58 -5.03 0.93
CA ALA A 171 13.87 -4.29 -0.11
C ALA A 171 14.18 -2.79 -0.08
N ASP A 172 14.32 -2.19 1.07
CA ASP A 172 14.55 -0.75 1.24
C ASP A 172 15.82 -0.23 0.55
N LEU A 173 16.93 -0.98 0.65
CA LEU A 173 18.19 -0.60 -0.01
C LEU A 173 18.08 -0.71 -1.54
N VAL A 174 17.49 -1.79 -2.03
CA VAL A 174 17.24 -2.00 -3.45
C VAL A 174 16.34 -0.90 -3.99
N LEU A 175 15.26 -0.59 -3.26
CA LEU A 175 14.32 0.48 -3.59
C LEU A 175 15.01 1.84 -3.72
N LEU A 176 15.81 2.22 -2.73
CA LEU A 176 16.51 3.51 -2.70
C LEU A 176 17.47 3.64 -3.92
N PHE A 177 18.33 2.66 -4.12
CA PHE A 177 19.32 2.72 -5.21
C PHE A 177 18.67 2.61 -6.58
N SER A 178 17.66 1.77 -6.75
CA SER A 178 16.90 1.64 -8.00
C SER A 178 16.16 2.94 -8.32
N THR A 179 15.47 3.52 -7.34
CA THR A 179 14.76 4.79 -7.50
C THR A 179 15.71 5.90 -7.95
N VAL A 180 16.78 6.13 -7.19
CA VAL A 180 17.76 7.19 -7.52
C VAL A 180 18.42 6.92 -8.88
N GLY A 181 18.80 5.67 -9.16
CA GLY A 181 19.45 5.28 -10.42
C GLY A 181 18.54 5.47 -11.65
N ILE A 182 17.32 4.95 -11.61
CA ILE A 182 16.36 5.07 -12.72
C ILE A 182 16.00 6.54 -12.95
N ILE A 183 15.71 7.27 -11.90
CA ILE A 183 15.40 8.70 -11.98
C ILE A 183 16.57 9.48 -12.58
N LEU A 184 17.80 9.25 -12.11
CA LEU A 184 18.99 9.93 -12.62
C LEU A 184 19.17 9.67 -14.12
N ILE A 185 19.07 8.43 -14.57
CA ILE A 185 19.19 8.06 -15.99
C ILE A 185 18.11 8.77 -16.82
N LEU A 186 16.86 8.73 -16.37
CA LEU A 186 15.76 9.36 -17.09
C LEU A 186 15.87 10.87 -17.14
N LEU A 187 16.28 11.50 -16.04
CA LEU A 187 16.53 12.93 -16.03
C LEU A 187 17.65 13.33 -16.98
N ILE A 188 18.74 12.56 -17.04
CA ILE A 188 19.84 12.80 -18.00
C ILE A 188 19.34 12.68 -19.44
N ILE A 189 18.55 11.64 -19.75
CA ILE A 189 18.00 11.45 -21.10
C ILE A 189 17.04 12.59 -21.47
N THR A 190 16.16 12.96 -20.54
CA THR A 190 15.12 13.99 -20.76
C THR A 190 15.73 15.38 -20.90
N TYR A 191 16.61 15.75 -19.97
CA TYR A 191 17.20 17.09 -19.94
C TYR A 191 18.43 17.22 -20.81
N ARG A 192 19.05 16.12 -21.20
CA ARG A 192 20.33 16.11 -21.93
C ARG A 192 21.41 16.93 -21.21
N SER A 193 21.32 17.00 -19.88
CA SER A 193 22.25 17.71 -19.01
C SER A 193 22.41 16.96 -17.67
N PRO A 194 23.60 16.45 -17.35
CA PRO A 194 23.85 15.76 -16.08
C PRO A 194 23.69 16.66 -14.86
N LEU A 195 24.14 17.93 -14.97
CA LEU A 195 24.02 18.90 -13.87
C LEU A 195 22.56 19.19 -13.55
N LEU A 196 21.73 19.27 -14.57
CA LEU A 196 20.31 19.54 -14.42
C LEU A 196 19.56 18.36 -13.81
N ALA A 197 20.01 17.14 -14.08
CA ALA A 197 19.49 15.93 -13.44
C ALA A 197 19.86 15.86 -11.96
N PHE A 198 21.03 16.32 -11.59
CA PHE A 198 21.53 16.28 -10.21
C PHE A 198 20.80 17.23 -9.27
N ILE A 199 20.38 18.41 -9.73
CA ILE A 199 19.74 19.45 -8.87
C ILE A 199 18.43 18.98 -8.25
N PRO A 200 17.47 18.39 -9.00
CA PRO A 200 16.24 17.85 -8.41
C PRO A 200 16.50 16.73 -7.40
N LEU A 201 17.44 15.82 -7.72
CA LEU A 201 17.82 14.73 -6.83
C LEU A 201 18.41 15.25 -5.51
N LEU A 202 19.29 16.25 -5.59
CA LEU A 202 19.82 16.91 -4.40
C LEU A 202 18.69 17.54 -3.58
N GLY A 203 17.74 18.21 -4.23
CA GLY A 203 16.53 18.73 -3.59
C GLY A 203 15.71 17.65 -2.90
N ALA A 204 15.47 16.53 -3.57
CA ALA A 204 14.71 15.40 -3.04
C ALA A 204 15.38 14.78 -1.80
N VAL A 205 16.71 14.66 -1.78
CA VAL A 205 17.46 14.17 -0.61
C VAL A 205 17.26 15.10 0.60
N PHE A 206 17.33 16.43 0.43
CA PHE A 206 17.07 17.36 1.53
C PHE A 206 15.61 17.29 2.02
N VAL A 207 14.67 17.20 1.10
CA VAL A 207 13.24 17.08 1.44
C VAL A 207 12.97 15.78 2.19
N TYR A 208 13.54 14.67 1.73
CA TYR A 208 13.43 13.38 2.39
C TYR A 208 14.02 13.42 3.80
N ALA A 209 15.25 13.96 3.94
CA ALA A 209 15.89 14.07 5.25
C ALA A 209 15.07 14.87 6.27
N VAL A 210 14.40 15.96 5.83
CA VAL A 210 13.53 16.76 6.70
C VAL A 210 12.22 16.03 6.99
N ALA A 211 11.57 15.43 5.98
CA ALA A 211 10.32 14.71 6.14
C ALA A 211 10.49 13.48 7.06
N ASP A 212 11.56 12.69 6.87
CA ASP A 212 11.90 11.53 7.70
C ASP A 212 11.99 11.89 9.19
N ARG A 213 12.64 13.01 9.52
CA ARG A 213 12.78 13.45 10.91
C ARG A 213 11.46 13.97 11.51
N PHE A 214 10.65 14.66 10.72
CA PHE A 214 9.30 15.04 11.19
C PHE A 214 8.44 13.81 11.45
N LEU A 215 8.51 12.79 10.61
CA LEU A 215 7.82 11.52 10.83
C LEU A 215 8.36 10.79 12.06
N GLY A 216 9.68 10.76 12.26
CA GLY A 216 10.28 10.22 13.48
C GLY A 216 9.78 10.90 14.76
N LEU A 217 9.56 12.23 14.74
CA LEU A 217 8.92 12.94 15.85
C LEU A 217 7.47 12.52 16.07
N LEU A 218 6.73 12.21 15.02
CA LEU A 218 5.38 11.65 15.17
C LEU A 218 5.42 10.25 15.79
N GLY A 219 6.34 9.38 15.33
CA GLY A 219 6.56 8.05 15.91
C GLY A 219 6.86 8.11 17.41
N LEU A 220 7.73 9.04 17.84
CA LEU A 220 7.99 9.30 19.26
C LEU A 220 6.74 9.66 20.08
N ASN A 221 5.75 10.27 19.44
CA ASN A 221 4.48 10.63 20.07
C ASN A 221 3.38 9.56 19.90
N GLY A 222 3.76 8.32 19.56
CA GLY A 222 2.86 7.18 19.51
C GLY A 222 2.06 7.05 18.21
N VAL A 223 2.41 7.77 17.15
CA VAL A 223 1.84 7.55 15.82
C VAL A 223 2.53 6.35 15.20
N GLU A 224 1.79 5.31 14.88
CA GLU A 224 2.32 4.16 14.14
C GLU A 224 2.73 4.58 12.73
N LEU A 225 3.88 4.08 12.29
CA LEU A 225 4.44 4.37 10.97
C LEU A 225 4.65 3.03 10.24
N ALA A 226 3.69 2.63 9.40
CA ALA A 226 3.82 1.38 8.66
C ALA A 226 4.99 1.43 7.66
N SER A 227 5.86 0.41 7.69
CA SER A 227 7.03 0.28 6.82
C SER A 227 6.67 0.40 5.33
N GLN A 228 5.57 -0.23 4.94
CA GLN A 228 5.02 -0.11 3.59
C GLN A 228 4.67 1.33 3.21
N SER A 229 3.98 2.06 4.12
CA SER A 229 3.61 3.47 3.90
C SER A 229 4.84 4.36 3.76
N LEU A 230 5.89 4.12 4.55
CA LEU A 230 7.15 4.86 4.47
C LEU A 230 7.88 4.62 3.14
N SER A 231 7.88 3.39 2.63
CA SER A 231 8.50 3.03 1.35
C SER A 231 7.79 3.70 0.16
N ILE A 232 6.45 3.66 0.13
CA ILE A 232 5.66 4.34 -0.90
C ILE A 232 5.85 5.87 -0.79
N MET A 233 5.83 6.42 0.43
CA MET A 233 6.05 7.85 0.67
C MET A 233 7.39 8.32 0.11
N MET A 234 8.47 7.56 0.28
CA MET A 234 9.78 7.90 -0.26
C MET A 234 9.71 8.05 -1.79
N ILE A 235 9.11 7.10 -2.49
CA ILE A 235 8.96 7.13 -3.95
C ILE A 235 8.12 8.34 -4.39
N LEU A 236 6.97 8.55 -3.74
CA LEU A 236 6.10 9.68 -4.05
C LEU A 236 6.83 11.01 -3.84
N LEU A 237 7.55 11.16 -2.74
CA LEU A 237 8.30 12.38 -2.43
C LEU A 237 9.33 12.68 -3.50
N PHE A 238 10.13 11.69 -3.92
CA PHE A 238 11.08 11.86 -5.01
C PHE A 238 10.37 12.25 -6.32
N ALA A 239 9.28 11.54 -6.66
CA ALA A 239 8.50 11.82 -7.86
C ALA A 239 7.97 13.25 -7.89
N VAL A 240 7.34 13.71 -6.82
CA VAL A 240 6.71 15.05 -6.75
C VAL A 240 7.75 16.18 -6.71
N VAL A 241 8.87 15.99 -6.01
CA VAL A 241 9.99 16.96 -6.02
C VAL A 241 10.56 17.13 -7.43
N ILE A 242 10.71 16.03 -8.15
CA ILE A 242 11.22 16.05 -9.53
C ILE A 242 10.20 16.72 -10.45
N ASP A 243 8.92 16.42 -10.28
CA ASP A 243 7.86 17.00 -11.10
C ASP A 243 7.81 18.53 -10.96
N TYR A 244 7.81 19.05 -9.74
CA TYR A 244 7.91 20.50 -9.53
C TYR A 244 9.22 21.09 -10.05
N SER A 245 10.31 20.36 -9.92
CA SER A 245 11.59 20.77 -10.51
C SER A 245 11.52 20.95 -12.01
N LEU A 246 10.78 20.07 -12.71
CA LEU A 246 10.56 20.16 -14.17
C LEU A 246 9.86 21.45 -14.57
N PHE A 247 8.80 21.84 -13.83
CA PHE A 247 8.06 23.05 -14.12
C PHE A 247 8.89 24.31 -13.83
N ILE A 248 9.59 24.36 -12.69
CA ILE A 248 10.48 25.46 -12.31
C ILE A 248 11.59 25.62 -13.35
N PHE A 249 12.25 24.52 -13.68
CA PHE A 249 13.30 24.46 -14.66
C PHE A 249 12.86 24.94 -16.04
N SER A 250 11.72 24.42 -16.54
CA SER A 250 11.21 24.76 -17.87
C SER A 250 10.95 26.27 -17.98
N ARG A 251 10.32 26.85 -16.95
CA ARG A 251 10.04 28.29 -16.94
C ARG A 251 11.33 29.11 -16.75
N PHE A 252 12.20 28.69 -15.85
CA PHE A 252 13.50 29.33 -15.65
C PHE A 252 14.33 29.35 -16.95
N HIS A 253 14.33 28.24 -17.70
CA HIS A 253 14.99 28.17 -19.01
C HIS A 253 14.40 29.17 -20.02
N GLU A 254 13.08 29.35 -20.04
CA GLU A 254 12.43 30.34 -20.89
C GLU A 254 12.84 31.79 -20.52
N GLU A 255 12.84 32.10 -19.22
CA GLU A 255 13.20 33.46 -18.73
C GLU A 255 14.69 33.78 -18.92
N LEU A 256 15.58 32.74 -18.82
CA LEU A 256 17.01 32.94 -19.11
C LEU A 256 17.29 33.33 -20.56
N LYS A 257 16.37 33.10 -21.50
CA LYS A 257 16.48 33.57 -22.87
C LYS A 257 16.05 35.05 -23.05
N ARG A 258 15.42 35.64 -22.01
CA ARG A 258 14.92 37.00 -22.02
C ARG A 258 15.82 37.98 -21.26
N THR A 259 16.50 37.51 -20.19
CA THR A 259 17.37 38.36 -19.35
C THR A 259 18.69 37.70 -19.04
N GLU A 260 19.76 38.49 -18.94
CA GLU A 260 21.10 38.02 -18.56
C GLU A 260 21.22 37.65 -17.07
N ASP A 261 20.49 38.38 -16.20
CA ASP A 261 20.56 38.12 -14.75
C ASP A 261 19.72 36.90 -14.35
N LYS A 262 20.40 35.84 -13.88
CA LYS A 262 19.78 34.62 -13.41
C LYS A 262 18.83 34.83 -12.22
N TYR A 263 19.04 35.81 -11.40
CA TYR A 263 18.17 36.14 -10.25
C TYR A 263 16.85 36.77 -10.70
N GLU A 264 16.94 37.70 -11.67
CA GLU A 264 15.78 38.28 -12.31
C GLU A 264 14.97 37.26 -13.08
N ALA A 265 15.65 36.37 -13.84
CA ALA A 265 15.02 35.26 -14.55
C ALA A 265 14.25 34.33 -13.62
N MET A 266 14.82 33.96 -12.46
CA MET A 266 14.13 33.11 -11.50
C MET A 266 12.97 33.85 -10.82
N GLN A 267 13.12 35.12 -10.49
CA GLN A 267 12.04 35.92 -9.92
C GLN A 267 10.84 35.99 -10.89
N SER A 268 11.12 36.23 -12.18
CA SER A 268 10.08 36.24 -13.21
C SER A 268 9.41 34.87 -13.37
N ALA A 269 10.21 33.79 -13.41
CA ALA A 269 9.69 32.43 -13.47
C ALA A 269 8.76 32.14 -12.30
N MET A 270 9.19 32.35 -11.06
CA MET A 270 8.40 32.06 -9.87
C MET A 270 7.16 32.94 -9.71
N ARG A 271 7.17 34.17 -10.26
CA ARG A 271 5.98 35.03 -10.29
C ARG A 271 4.86 34.43 -11.12
N GLU A 272 5.19 33.64 -12.16
CA GLU A 272 4.20 33.04 -13.05
C GLU A 272 3.78 31.65 -12.61
N ILE A 273 4.73 30.81 -12.14
CA ILE A 273 4.44 29.41 -11.79
C ILE A 273 4.23 29.18 -10.29
N GLY A 274 4.60 30.11 -9.42
CA GLY A 274 4.49 29.92 -7.97
C GLY A 274 3.04 29.70 -7.50
N ILE A 275 2.08 30.41 -8.09
CA ILE A 275 0.65 30.22 -7.79
C ILE A 275 0.16 28.84 -8.26
N PRO A 276 0.37 28.41 -9.52
CA PRO A 276 0.09 27.04 -9.94
C PRO A 276 0.71 25.97 -9.04
N ILE A 277 1.99 26.08 -8.68
CA ILE A 277 2.67 25.12 -7.77
C ILE A 277 1.99 25.10 -6.40
N PHE A 278 1.63 26.27 -5.84
CA PHE A 278 0.94 26.33 -4.55
C PHE A 278 -0.42 25.61 -4.59
N TYR A 279 -1.24 25.86 -5.62
CA TYR A 279 -2.54 25.19 -5.76
C TYR A 279 -2.36 23.68 -5.98
N SER A 280 -1.44 23.29 -6.83
CA SER A 280 -1.10 21.89 -7.12
C SER A 280 -0.70 21.15 -5.85
N ALA A 281 0.34 21.61 -5.15
CA ALA A 281 0.79 20.96 -3.91
C ALA A 281 -0.27 20.98 -2.80
N THR A 282 -1.08 22.05 -2.71
CA THR A 282 -2.20 22.10 -1.75
C THR A 282 -3.28 21.08 -2.12
N THR A 283 -3.52 20.84 -3.39
CA THR A 283 -4.48 19.83 -3.87
C THR A 283 -4.03 18.42 -3.46
N ILE A 284 -2.74 18.09 -3.66
CA ILE A 284 -2.17 16.81 -3.20
C ILE A 284 -2.26 16.70 -1.67
N LEU A 285 -1.92 17.76 -0.95
CA LEU A 285 -2.00 17.77 0.52
C LEU A 285 -3.43 17.51 1.00
N LEU A 286 -4.43 18.14 0.39
CA LEU A 286 -5.84 17.92 0.72
C LEU A 286 -6.29 16.48 0.40
N ALA A 287 -5.83 15.91 -0.72
CA ALA A 287 -6.09 14.52 -1.05
C ALA A 287 -5.55 13.56 0.04
N MET A 288 -4.33 13.79 0.52
CA MET A 288 -3.75 12.99 1.61
C MET A 288 -4.52 13.18 2.93
N LEU A 289 -4.97 14.39 3.23
CA LEU A 289 -5.77 14.67 4.44
C LEU A 289 -7.16 14.01 4.40
N VAL A 290 -7.72 13.74 3.21
CA VAL A 290 -8.98 12.99 3.09
C VAL A 290 -8.86 11.58 3.67
N LEU A 291 -7.70 10.96 3.63
CA LEU A 291 -7.46 9.62 4.18
C LEU A 291 -7.69 9.53 5.71
N PHE A 292 -7.72 10.65 6.43
CA PHE A 292 -8.14 10.64 7.84
C PHE A 292 -9.60 10.27 8.04
N PHE A 293 -10.44 10.36 7.02
CA PHE A 293 -11.85 9.95 7.07
C PHE A 293 -12.07 8.46 6.76
N ALA A 294 -11.02 7.74 6.42
CA ALA A 294 -11.06 6.30 6.25
C ALA A 294 -11.29 5.60 7.60
N ASP A 295 -11.91 4.43 7.57
CA ASP A 295 -12.02 3.54 8.72
C ASP A 295 -10.94 2.45 8.70
N PHE A 296 -10.46 2.08 7.51
CA PHE A 296 -9.39 1.11 7.35
C PHE A 296 -8.04 1.65 7.84
N GLY A 297 -7.40 0.92 8.73
CA GLY A 297 -6.18 1.35 9.44
C GLY A 297 -5.03 1.71 8.50
N ASP A 298 -4.81 0.94 7.43
CA ASP A 298 -3.76 1.23 6.46
C ASP A 298 -3.98 2.59 5.77
N TYR A 299 -5.23 2.92 5.37
CA TYR A 299 -5.51 4.21 4.75
C TYR A 299 -5.34 5.36 5.75
N LYS A 300 -5.78 5.17 7.01
CA LYS A 300 -5.53 6.15 8.08
C LYS A 300 -4.05 6.39 8.31
N ASN A 301 -3.23 5.33 8.25
CA ASN A 301 -1.78 5.41 8.44
C ASN A 301 -1.09 6.24 7.35
N PHE A 302 -1.58 6.17 6.10
CA PHE A 302 -1.09 7.00 5.01
C PHE A 302 -1.29 8.49 5.24
N ALA A 303 -2.37 8.90 5.90
CA ALA A 303 -2.76 10.31 6.04
C ALA A 303 -1.65 11.18 6.70
N PRO A 304 -1.14 10.90 7.91
CA PRO A 304 -0.08 11.70 8.53
C PRO A 304 1.25 11.59 7.77
N ILE A 305 1.61 10.40 7.28
CA ILE A 305 2.89 10.15 6.61
C ILE A 305 2.99 10.98 5.33
N PHE A 306 1.98 10.87 4.47
CA PHE A 306 2.00 11.56 3.18
C PHE A 306 1.69 13.06 3.32
N SER A 307 0.85 13.45 4.27
CA SER A 307 0.57 14.87 4.50
C SER A 307 1.82 15.65 4.92
N ILE A 308 2.65 15.08 5.80
CA ILE A 308 3.93 15.69 6.19
C ILE A 308 4.89 15.72 4.99
N ALA A 309 5.02 14.63 4.26
CA ALA A 309 5.89 14.59 3.09
C ALA A 309 5.51 15.67 2.07
N VAL A 310 4.23 15.76 1.70
CA VAL A 310 3.72 16.75 0.73
C VAL A 310 3.85 18.17 1.28
N PHE A 311 3.63 18.38 2.58
CA PHE A 311 3.84 19.69 3.21
C PHE A 311 5.30 20.15 3.07
N VAL A 312 6.27 19.29 3.36
CA VAL A 312 7.69 19.60 3.20
C VAL A 312 8.03 19.84 1.72
N VAL A 313 7.46 19.05 0.81
CA VAL A 313 7.61 19.22 -0.65
C VAL A 313 7.08 20.58 -1.09
N LEU A 314 5.91 21.02 -0.62
CA LEU A 314 5.32 22.33 -0.94
C LEU A 314 6.29 23.48 -0.59
N PHE A 315 6.84 23.45 0.63
CA PHE A 315 7.80 24.47 1.05
C PHE A 315 9.09 24.40 0.24
N SER A 316 9.57 23.20 -0.07
CA SER A 316 10.75 23.00 -0.91
C SER A 316 10.54 23.53 -2.33
N ALA A 317 9.41 23.24 -2.95
CA ALA A 317 9.08 23.69 -4.31
C ALA A 317 9.02 25.23 -4.42
N LEU A 318 8.60 25.90 -3.36
CA LEU A 318 8.51 27.37 -3.33
C LEU A 318 9.81 28.05 -2.86
N THR A 319 10.73 27.32 -2.22
CA THR A 319 11.92 27.92 -1.60
C THR A 319 13.23 27.25 -2.01
N LEU A 320 13.44 25.99 -1.66
CA LEU A 320 14.69 25.24 -1.87
C LEU A 320 15.00 25.05 -3.36
N LEU A 321 14.05 24.52 -4.12
CA LEU A 321 14.27 24.22 -5.54
C LEU A 321 14.59 25.48 -6.35
N PRO A 322 13.84 26.60 -6.25
CA PRO A 322 14.21 27.86 -6.90
C PRO A 322 15.59 28.36 -6.47
N ALA A 323 15.96 28.22 -5.19
CA ALA A 323 17.28 28.63 -4.71
C ALA A 323 18.39 27.80 -5.33
N LEU A 324 18.25 26.47 -5.38
CA LEU A 324 19.21 25.56 -6.01
C LEU A 324 19.39 25.91 -7.49
N PHE A 325 18.33 26.00 -8.27
CA PHE A 325 18.41 26.36 -9.69
C PHE A 325 19.05 27.73 -9.90
N THR A 326 18.77 28.70 -9.04
CA THR A 326 19.36 30.05 -9.12
C THR A 326 20.86 30.03 -8.84
N ILE A 327 21.30 29.26 -7.85
CA ILE A 327 22.72 29.15 -7.48
C ILE A 327 23.53 28.58 -8.65
N PHE A 328 23.09 27.48 -9.22
CA PHE A 328 23.74 26.87 -10.39
C PHE A 328 23.57 27.74 -11.67
N GLY A 329 22.41 28.38 -11.81
CA GLY A 329 22.13 29.32 -12.90
C GLY A 329 22.23 28.69 -14.29
N ARG A 330 22.73 29.46 -15.28
CA ARG A 330 22.86 29.04 -16.69
C ARG A 330 23.72 27.79 -16.86
N ARG A 331 24.72 27.58 -16.00
CA ARG A 331 25.63 26.41 -16.06
C ARG A 331 24.92 25.09 -15.84
N SER A 332 23.77 25.08 -15.16
CA SER A 332 22.96 23.87 -14.99
C SER A 332 22.48 23.26 -16.30
N PHE A 333 22.42 24.06 -17.37
CA PHE A 333 21.98 23.63 -18.71
C PHE A 333 23.11 23.08 -19.59
N TRP A 334 24.32 22.93 -19.07
CA TRP A 334 25.40 22.34 -19.84
C TRP A 334 25.02 20.94 -20.38
N PRO A 335 25.29 20.60 -21.68
CA PRO A 335 26.11 21.33 -22.66
C PRO A 335 25.34 22.39 -23.47
N LYS A 336 24.00 22.50 -23.40
CA LYS A 336 23.21 23.45 -24.19
C LYS A 336 22.76 24.65 -23.32
N ILE A 337 23.70 25.55 -23.09
CA ILE A 337 23.46 26.74 -22.27
C ILE A 337 22.56 27.74 -23.02
N PRO A 338 21.41 28.21 -22.43
CA PRO A 338 20.56 29.22 -23.08
C PRO A 338 21.22 30.60 -23.12
N HIS A 339 21.07 31.30 -24.23
CA HIS A 339 21.52 32.65 -24.42
C HIS A 339 20.35 33.60 -24.63
N VAL A 340 20.55 34.87 -24.32
CA VAL A 340 19.53 35.89 -24.57
C VAL A 340 19.30 36.04 -26.07
N GLY A 341 18.03 36.01 -26.49
CA GLY A 341 17.65 36.06 -27.89
C GLY A 341 17.43 34.72 -28.56
N ASP A 342 17.69 33.59 -27.86
CA ASP A 342 17.34 32.25 -28.38
C ASP A 342 15.83 32.13 -28.59
N GLU A 343 15.39 31.41 -29.63
CA GLU A 343 13.97 31.15 -29.89
C GLU A 343 13.31 30.43 -28.71
N THR A 344 12.17 30.99 -28.26
CA THR A 344 11.41 30.43 -27.14
C THR A 344 10.46 29.32 -27.56
N VAL A 345 9.95 29.33 -28.78
CA VAL A 345 8.96 28.37 -29.28
C VAL A 345 9.37 27.85 -30.66
N LYS A 346 9.51 26.54 -30.82
CA LYS A 346 9.61 25.90 -32.13
C LYS A 346 8.22 25.45 -32.59
N ALA A 347 7.57 26.23 -33.43
CA ALA A 347 6.28 25.88 -34.05
C ALA A 347 6.31 24.54 -34.81
N SER A 348 7.50 24.09 -35.21
CA SER A 348 7.74 22.79 -35.87
C SER A 348 7.88 21.61 -34.91
N SER A 349 7.75 21.82 -33.58
CA SER A 349 7.84 20.76 -32.58
C SER A 349 6.67 19.77 -32.70
N LEU A 350 6.87 18.54 -32.22
CA LEU A 350 5.80 17.51 -32.16
C LEU A 350 4.54 18.08 -31.51
N TRP A 351 4.69 18.72 -30.36
CA TRP A 351 3.59 19.30 -29.59
C TRP A 351 2.96 20.52 -30.25
N GLY A 352 3.70 21.29 -31.05
CA GLY A 352 3.11 22.32 -31.92
C GLY A 352 2.21 21.72 -32.98
N LYS A 353 2.57 20.56 -33.58
CA LYS A 353 1.71 19.83 -34.51
C LYS A 353 0.46 19.28 -33.82
N VAL A 354 0.61 18.73 -32.63
CA VAL A 354 -0.51 18.22 -31.81
C VAL A 354 -1.46 19.38 -31.45
N GLY A 355 -0.96 20.49 -30.96
CA GLY A 355 -1.79 21.66 -30.63
C GLY A 355 -2.57 22.18 -31.86
N LYS A 356 -1.93 22.22 -33.03
CA LYS A 356 -2.60 22.58 -34.29
C LYS A 356 -3.64 21.56 -34.69
N PHE A 357 -3.37 20.26 -34.56
CA PHE A 357 -4.33 19.19 -34.87
C PHE A 357 -5.58 19.27 -33.99
N VAL A 358 -5.39 19.36 -32.66
CA VAL A 358 -6.48 19.44 -31.69
C VAL A 358 -7.36 20.68 -31.92
N THR A 359 -6.79 21.82 -32.29
CA THR A 359 -7.54 23.05 -32.54
C THR A 359 -8.21 23.08 -33.92
N THR A 360 -7.70 22.32 -34.92
CA THR A 360 -8.30 22.22 -36.24
C THR A 360 -9.36 21.13 -36.34
N LYS A 361 -9.19 19.99 -35.65
CA LYS A 361 -10.10 18.85 -35.65
C LYS A 361 -10.56 18.44 -34.25
N PRO A 362 -11.17 19.37 -33.47
CA PRO A 362 -11.46 19.12 -32.05
C PRO A 362 -12.41 17.93 -31.81
N ARG A 363 -13.45 17.78 -32.65
CA ARG A 363 -14.41 16.68 -32.52
C ARG A 363 -13.76 15.32 -32.73
N LEU A 364 -12.91 15.19 -33.76
CA LEU A 364 -12.19 13.94 -34.02
C LEU A 364 -11.25 13.59 -32.87
N SER A 365 -10.50 14.57 -32.38
CA SER A 365 -9.58 14.39 -31.25
C SER A 365 -10.30 13.89 -30.00
N VAL A 366 -11.44 14.50 -29.66
CA VAL A 366 -12.25 14.08 -28.49
C VAL A 366 -12.81 12.68 -28.68
N ILE A 367 -13.38 12.37 -29.85
CA ILE A 367 -13.98 11.04 -30.10
C ILE A 367 -12.94 9.93 -30.02
N VAL A 368 -11.77 10.09 -30.65
CA VAL A 368 -10.71 9.07 -30.65
C VAL A 368 -10.20 8.81 -29.23
N ILE A 369 -9.92 9.87 -28.47
CA ILE A 369 -9.45 9.72 -27.09
C ILE A 369 -10.54 9.13 -26.21
N PHE A 370 -11.79 9.59 -26.35
CA PHE A 370 -12.92 9.09 -25.55
C PHE A 370 -13.16 7.60 -25.77
N ILE A 371 -13.14 7.13 -27.03
CA ILE A 371 -13.30 5.70 -27.34
C ILE A 371 -12.15 4.88 -26.76
N PHE A 372 -10.90 5.37 -26.89
CA PHE A 372 -9.75 4.70 -26.31
C PHE A 372 -9.88 4.56 -24.78
N LEU A 373 -10.21 5.65 -24.10
CA LEU A 373 -10.40 5.63 -22.65
C LEU A 373 -11.58 4.76 -22.22
N LEU A 374 -12.66 4.74 -22.99
CA LEU A 374 -13.83 3.90 -22.71
C LEU A 374 -13.51 2.41 -22.82
N ILE A 375 -12.78 2.00 -23.88
CA ILE A 375 -12.32 0.62 -24.03
C ILE A 375 -11.37 0.24 -22.88
N SER A 376 -10.45 1.14 -22.53
CA SER A 376 -9.53 0.90 -21.41
C SER A 376 -10.27 0.74 -20.08
N ALA A 377 -11.28 1.59 -19.81
CA ALA A 377 -12.07 1.53 -18.60
C ALA A 377 -12.99 0.29 -18.51
N SER A 378 -13.38 -0.30 -19.65
CA SER A 378 -14.31 -1.44 -19.65
C SER A 378 -13.75 -2.68 -18.92
N ASN A 379 -12.43 -2.80 -18.81
CA ASN A 379 -11.81 -3.92 -18.11
C ASN A 379 -12.01 -3.88 -16.57
N ILE A 380 -12.45 -2.76 -15.99
CA ILE A 380 -12.77 -2.69 -14.55
C ILE A 380 -13.86 -3.70 -14.16
N PHE A 381 -14.78 -4.01 -15.06
CA PHE A 381 -15.88 -4.95 -14.81
C PHE A 381 -15.43 -6.43 -14.71
N THR A 382 -14.21 -6.74 -15.13
CA THR A 382 -13.61 -8.09 -15.04
C THR A 382 -12.59 -8.22 -13.89
N MET A 383 -12.44 -7.16 -13.12
CA MET A 383 -11.47 -7.11 -12.02
C MET A 383 -11.94 -7.98 -10.85
N SER A 384 -11.06 -8.85 -10.37
CA SER A 384 -11.23 -9.65 -9.16
C SER A 384 -10.26 -9.22 -8.06
N TYR A 385 -10.64 -9.49 -6.82
CA TYR A 385 -9.84 -9.13 -5.65
C TYR A 385 -9.28 -10.35 -4.94
N GLU A 386 -8.02 -10.25 -4.50
CA GLU A 386 -7.37 -11.21 -3.61
C GLU A 386 -7.45 -10.69 -2.17
N TYR A 387 -7.91 -11.56 -1.28
CA TYR A 387 -8.03 -11.29 0.16
C TYR A 387 -7.02 -12.09 0.98
N ASN A 388 -6.42 -13.15 0.40
CA ASN A 388 -5.39 -13.93 1.08
C ASN A 388 -4.08 -13.12 1.16
N THR A 389 -3.78 -12.65 2.36
CA THR A 389 -2.58 -11.82 2.62
C THR A 389 -1.29 -12.58 2.32
N MET A 390 -1.28 -13.93 2.49
CA MET A 390 -0.11 -14.75 2.20
C MET A 390 0.27 -14.74 0.72
N LYS A 391 -0.70 -14.70 -0.17
CA LYS A 391 -0.46 -14.59 -1.63
C LYS A 391 0.12 -13.25 -2.05
N SER A 392 0.13 -12.26 -1.15
CA SER A 392 0.79 -10.97 -1.39
C SER A 392 2.31 -11.00 -1.20
N PHE A 393 2.86 -12.05 -0.59
CA PHE A 393 4.30 -12.24 -0.41
C PHE A 393 4.93 -13.03 -1.58
N PRO A 394 6.27 -12.97 -1.78
CA PRO A 394 6.95 -13.73 -2.83
C PRO A 394 6.74 -15.24 -2.72
N ASP A 395 6.64 -15.93 -3.86
CA ASP A 395 6.46 -17.38 -3.91
C ASP A 395 7.60 -18.17 -3.22
N ASP A 396 8.80 -17.58 -3.14
CA ASP A 396 9.98 -18.19 -2.51
C ASP A 396 10.19 -17.79 -1.04
N MET A 397 9.27 -17.03 -0.46
CA MET A 397 9.32 -16.67 0.96
C MET A 397 9.07 -17.93 1.83
N PRO A 398 9.98 -18.26 2.78
CA PRO A 398 9.89 -19.51 3.53
C PRO A 398 8.53 -19.75 4.22
N SER A 399 7.97 -18.73 4.87
CA SER A 399 6.66 -18.83 5.53
C SER A 399 5.50 -18.98 4.54
N ARG A 400 5.59 -18.41 3.33
CA ARG A 400 4.61 -18.65 2.27
C ARG A 400 4.70 -20.08 1.74
N VAL A 401 5.90 -20.58 1.48
CA VAL A 401 6.09 -21.99 1.06
C VAL A 401 5.49 -22.95 2.09
N GLY A 402 5.76 -22.71 3.39
CA GLY A 402 5.16 -23.52 4.46
C GLY A 402 3.63 -23.43 4.49
N TYR A 403 3.06 -22.26 4.25
CA TYR A 403 1.61 -22.07 4.14
C TYR A 403 1.02 -22.83 2.94
N GLU A 404 1.67 -22.76 1.76
CA GLU A 404 1.23 -23.48 0.55
C GLU A 404 1.29 -25.00 0.73
N VAL A 405 2.30 -25.55 1.41
CA VAL A 405 2.35 -26.96 1.77
C VAL A 405 1.19 -27.34 2.68
N LEU A 406 0.86 -26.50 3.67
CA LEU A 406 -0.31 -26.71 4.50
C LEU A 406 -1.61 -26.68 3.68
N GLU A 407 -1.77 -25.70 2.77
CA GLU A 407 -2.96 -25.57 1.93
C GLU A 407 -3.14 -26.76 0.98
N ASP A 408 -2.04 -27.38 0.51
CA ASP A 408 -2.07 -28.51 -0.41
C ASP A 408 -2.28 -29.85 0.30
N LYS A 409 -1.66 -30.05 1.48
CA LYS A 409 -1.65 -31.33 2.20
C LYS A 409 -2.76 -31.49 3.23
N PHE A 410 -3.34 -30.38 3.70
CA PHE A 410 -4.43 -30.40 4.68
C PHE A 410 -5.70 -29.80 4.08
N SER A 411 -6.87 -30.09 4.69
CA SER A 411 -8.10 -29.49 4.17
C SER A 411 -8.04 -27.96 4.27
N LYS A 412 -8.42 -27.27 3.20
CA LYS A 412 -8.27 -25.82 3.07
C LYS A 412 -8.93 -25.04 4.22
N GLY A 413 -10.02 -25.56 4.75
CA GLY A 413 -10.74 -24.94 5.85
C GLY A 413 -10.11 -25.17 7.22
N THR A 414 -9.30 -26.22 7.41
CA THR A 414 -8.69 -26.54 8.71
C THR A 414 -7.66 -25.51 9.16
N LEU A 415 -7.00 -24.86 8.20
CA LEU A 415 -5.92 -23.90 8.47
C LEU A 415 -6.41 -22.50 8.86
N ALA A 416 -7.66 -22.18 8.53
CA ALA A 416 -8.28 -20.91 8.83
C ALA A 416 -9.76 -21.13 9.21
N ALA A 417 -9.99 -21.99 10.20
CA ALA A 417 -11.32 -22.18 10.75
C ALA A 417 -11.88 -20.86 11.25
N THR A 418 -13.17 -20.62 10.99
CA THR A 418 -13.88 -19.50 11.56
C THR A 418 -14.27 -19.84 12.99
N THR A 419 -13.80 -19.09 13.95
CA THR A 419 -14.20 -19.24 15.34
C THR A 419 -15.56 -18.58 15.55
N VAL A 420 -16.50 -19.32 16.11
CA VAL A 420 -17.83 -18.82 16.46
C VAL A 420 -17.99 -18.89 17.98
N ILE A 421 -18.25 -17.74 18.60
CA ILE A 421 -18.56 -17.64 20.03
C ILE A 421 -20.06 -17.50 20.18
N PHE A 422 -20.67 -18.39 20.97
CA PHE A 422 -22.04 -18.27 21.43
C PHE A 422 -22.03 -17.84 22.90
N GLU A 423 -22.64 -16.69 23.19
CA GLU A 423 -22.76 -16.14 24.55
C GLU A 423 -24.23 -16.15 25.00
N SER A 424 -24.47 -16.69 26.16
CA SER A 424 -25.82 -16.81 26.77
C SER A 424 -25.83 -16.31 28.20
N ASP A 425 -26.93 -15.69 28.61
CA ASP A 425 -27.18 -15.30 30.03
C ASP A 425 -27.40 -16.50 30.97
N THR A 426 -27.60 -17.72 30.40
CA THR A 426 -27.89 -18.95 31.14
C THR A 426 -27.00 -20.08 30.66
N ALA A 427 -26.67 -21.01 31.55
CA ALA A 427 -25.89 -22.17 31.18
C ALA A 427 -26.49 -22.95 29.99
N VAL A 428 -25.69 -23.22 28.99
CA VAL A 428 -26.03 -23.95 27.76
C VAL A 428 -25.79 -25.44 28.02
N THR A 429 -26.81 -26.26 27.82
CA THR A 429 -26.69 -27.70 28.03
C THR A 429 -25.93 -28.35 26.87
N ASP A 430 -25.36 -29.55 27.09
CA ASP A 430 -24.63 -30.29 26.02
C ASP A 430 -25.56 -30.54 24.81
N ASP A 431 -26.86 -30.81 25.03
CA ASP A 431 -27.88 -30.99 23.97
C ASP A 431 -28.09 -29.68 23.17
N ASP A 432 -28.09 -28.53 23.84
CA ASP A 432 -28.23 -27.23 23.20
C ASP A 432 -26.96 -26.83 22.44
N GLN A 433 -25.79 -27.18 22.95
CA GLN A 433 -24.51 -26.98 22.25
C GLN A 433 -24.46 -27.79 20.93
N GLU A 434 -24.88 -29.08 20.96
CA GLU A 434 -24.95 -29.92 19.76
C GLU A 434 -26.00 -29.40 18.76
N LYS A 435 -27.20 -28.98 19.20
CA LYS A 435 -28.22 -28.41 18.33
C LYS A 435 -27.73 -27.14 17.64
N LEU A 436 -26.98 -26.29 18.34
CA LEU A 436 -26.41 -25.09 17.74
C LEU A 436 -25.32 -25.43 16.73
N ALA A 437 -24.47 -26.44 17.01
CA ALA A 437 -23.49 -26.95 16.06
C ALA A 437 -24.17 -27.48 14.79
N ASP A 438 -25.26 -28.24 14.93
CA ASP A 438 -26.03 -28.75 13.79
C ASP A 438 -26.69 -27.62 12.98
N ALA A 439 -27.25 -26.61 13.65
CA ALA A 439 -27.85 -25.46 12.99
C ALA A 439 -26.82 -24.62 12.21
N LEU A 440 -25.61 -24.48 12.73
CA LEU A 440 -24.49 -23.83 12.03
C LEU A 440 -23.99 -24.68 10.84
N ALA A 441 -24.04 -26.00 10.95
CA ALA A 441 -23.59 -26.94 9.92
C ALA A 441 -24.60 -27.16 8.77
N ASP A 442 -25.85 -26.67 8.90
CA ASP A 442 -26.90 -26.87 7.87
C ASP A 442 -26.61 -26.08 6.57
N GLU A 443 -25.68 -25.14 6.60
CA GLU A 443 -25.27 -24.39 5.43
C GLU A 443 -24.36 -25.23 4.50
N LYS A 444 -24.70 -25.25 3.21
CA LYS A 444 -24.02 -26.08 2.19
C LYS A 444 -22.52 -25.82 2.02
N VAL A 445 -22.07 -24.65 2.41
CA VAL A 445 -20.65 -24.22 2.28
C VAL A 445 -19.85 -24.60 3.52
N VAL A 446 -20.53 -24.95 4.62
CA VAL A 446 -19.91 -25.44 5.86
C VAL A 446 -19.63 -26.93 5.71
N GLU A 447 -18.38 -27.32 5.93
CA GLU A 447 -17.96 -28.72 5.91
C GLU A 447 -18.16 -29.37 7.26
N HIS A 448 -17.73 -28.65 8.31
CA HIS A 448 -17.73 -29.18 9.67
C HIS A 448 -17.87 -28.06 10.70
N VAL A 449 -18.56 -28.38 11.79
CA VAL A 449 -18.62 -27.53 13.00
C VAL A 449 -18.23 -28.39 14.19
N ARG A 450 -17.30 -27.92 15.00
CA ARG A 450 -16.79 -28.62 16.18
C ARG A 450 -16.87 -27.70 17.39
N ILE A 451 -17.31 -28.20 18.53
CA ILE A 451 -17.18 -27.52 19.81
C ILE A 451 -15.70 -27.58 20.22
N SER A 452 -15.07 -26.43 20.41
CA SER A 452 -13.65 -26.33 20.77
C SER A 452 -13.45 -26.02 22.25
N ASN A 453 -14.18 -25.06 22.81
CA ASN A 453 -14.06 -24.68 24.21
C ASN A 453 -15.44 -24.34 24.81
N VAL A 454 -15.54 -24.51 26.14
CA VAL A 454 -16.73 -24.12 26.92
C VAL A 454 -16.25 -23.54 28.24
N THR A 455 -16.83 -22.41 28.66
CA THR A 455 -16.53 -21.79 29.97
C THR A 455 -16.98 -22.67 31.14
N GLU A 456 -16.36 -22.54 32.32
CA GLU A 456 -16.70 -23.33 33.51
C GLU A 456 -18.17 -23.22 33.95
N ASP A 457 -18.81 -22.07 33.69
CA ASP A 457 -20.21 -21.80 33.97
C ASP A 457 -21.18 -22.24 32.86
N ASN A 458 -20.64 -22.77 31.76
CA ASN A 458 -21.34 -23.17 30.54
C ASN A 458 -22.15 -22.03 29.90
N GLN A 459 -21.79 -20.76 30.11
CA GLN A 459 -22.49 -19.64 29.51
C GLN A 459 -21.93 -19.24 28.14
N VAL A 460 -20.66 -19.56 27.88
CA VAL A 460 -20.03 -19.27 26.59
C VAL A 460 -19.47 -20.55 25.97
N VAL A 461 -19.79 -20.76 24.71
CA VAL A 461 -19.35 -21.92 23.92
C VAL A 461 -18.62 -21.42 22.69
N GLN A 462 -17.45 -21.99 22.44
CA GLN A 462 -16.66 -21.74 21.25
C GLN A 462 -16.79 -22.89 20.27
N TYR A 463 -17.06 -22.56 19.02
CA TYR A 463 -17.12 -23.51 17.90
C TYR A 463 -16.04 -23.16 16.88
N ASP A 464 -15.45 -24.19 16.27
CA ASP A 464 -14.63 -24.08 15.09
C ASP A 464 -15.46 -24.49 13.88
N LEU A 465 -15.70 -23.56 12.97
CA LEU A 465 -16.46 -23.75 11.75
C LEU A 465 -15.49 -23.79 10.56
N THR A 466 -15.52 -24.89 9.82
CA THR A 466 -14.68 -25.13 8.65
C THR A 466 -15.51 -25.02 7.38
N PHE A 467 -15.04 -24.25 6.39
CA PHE A 467 -15.66 -24.17 5.07
C PHE A 467 -15.09 -25.23 4.14
N ASN A 468 -15.92 -25.76 3.22
CA ASN A 468 -15.49 -26.68 2.17
C ASN A 468 -14.83 -25.99 0.96
N GLU A 469 -14.74 -24.68 0.98
CA GLU A 469 -14.07 -23.81 0.00
C GLU A 469 -12.93 -23.07 0.71
N ASP A 470 -12.03 -22.48 -0.06
CA ASP A 470 -10.95 -21.62 0.47
C ASP A 470 -11.54 -20.50 1.35
N PRO A 471 -11.11 -20.35 2.60
CA PRO A 471 -11.62 -19.34 3.55
C PRO A 471 -11.54 -17.89 3.05
N TYR A 472 -10.60 -17.59 2.15
CA TYR A 472 -10.36 -16.27 1.60
C TYR A 472 -11.14 -15.99 0.31
N ASN A 473 -11.86 -16.98 -0.23
CA ASN A 473 -12.63 -16.74 -1.45
C ASN A 473 -13.99 -16.05 -1.17
N GLU A 474 -14.55 -15.43 -2.21
CA GLU A 474 -15.82 -14.72 -2.10
C GLU A 474 -17.00 -15.62 -1.70
N LYS A 475 -16.95 -16.94 -2.00
CA LYS A 475 -18.03 -17.86 -1.62
C LYS A 475 -18.08 -18.08 -0.12
N SER A 476 -16.92 -18.33 0.52
CA SER A 476 -16.83 -18.51 1.97
C SER A 476 -17.17 -17.21 2.70
N MET A 477 -16.67 -16.06 2.20
CA MET A 477 -17.01 -14.73 2.74
C MET A 477 -18.53 -14.46 2.64
N ASN A 478 -19.16 -14.78 1.51
CA ASN A 478 -20.61 -14.57 1.34
C ASN A 478 -21.43 -15.54 2.19
N ALA A 479 -20.97 -16.79 2.38
CA ALA A 479 -21.60 -17.73 3.27
C ALA A 479 -21.52 -17.28 4.73
N LEU A 480 -20.35 -16.80 5.16
CA LEU A 480 -20.19 -16.27 6.51
C LEU A 480 -21.06 -15.01 6.73
N GLU A 481 -21.06 -14.07 5.77
CA GLU A 481 -21.92 -12.88 5.86
C GLU A 481 -23.39 -13.26 5.94
N TYR A 482 -23.82 -14.29 5.20
CA TYR A 482 -25.17 -14.83 5.30
C TYR A 482 -25.44 -15.47 6.68
N LEU A 483 -24.52 -16.26 7.25
CA LEU A 483 -24.65 -16.80 8.61
C LEU A 483 -24.80 -15.68 9.66
N MET A 484 -23.98 -14.62 9.54
CA MET A 484 -24.07 -13.46 10.43
C MET A 484 -25.43 -12.75 10.31
N GLU A 485 -25.98 -12.63 9.09
CA GLU A 485 -27.31 -12.04 8.86
C GLU A 485 -28.44 -12.95 9.37
N GLN A 486 -28.24 -14.27 9.38
CA GLN A 486 -29.22 -15.25 9.84
C GLN A 486 -29.06 -15.63 11.33
N GLU A 487 -28.21 -14.96 12.08
CA GLU A 487 -27.96 -15.22 13.50
C GLU A 487 -29.24 -15.50 14.30
N GLY A 488 -30.24 -14.62 14.19
CA GLY A 488 -31.50 -14.76 14.90
C GLY A 488 -32.33 -16.01 14.50
N VAL A 489 -32.17 -16.49 13.25
CA VAL A 489 -32.85 -17.71 12.78
C VAL A 489 -32.11 -18.94 13.32
N ILE A 490 -30.77 -18.95 13.24
CA ILE A 490 -29.91 -20.05 13.73
C ILE A 490 -30.15 -20.27 15.22
N ILE A 491 -30.17 -19.21 16.02
CA ILE A 491 -30.45 -19.26 17.45
C ILE A 491 -31.88 -19.77 17.73
N ALA A 492 -32.86 -19.36 16.92
CA ALA A 492 -34.24 -19.79 17.07
C ALA A 492 -34.44 -21.27 16.71
N ASP A 493 -33.77 -21.74 15.63
CA ASP A 493 -33.84 -23.14 15.18
C ASP A 493 -33.16 -24.09 16.17
N ALA A 494 -32.07 -23.63 16.82
CA ALA A 494 -31.42 -24.36 17.91
C ALA A 494 -32.21 -24.31 19.25
N GLU A 495 -33.30 -23.53 19.32
CA GLU A 495 -34.11 -23.30 20.52
C GLU A 495 -33.32 -22.74 21.72
N VAL A 496 -32.20 -22.04 21.47
CA VAL A 496 -31.35 -21.40 22.48
C VAL A 496 -31.57 -19.89 22.56
N LYS A 497 -31.01 -19.24 23.60
CA LYS A 497 -31.04 -17.79 23.76
C LYS A 497 -29.64 -17.27 23.99
N GLY A 498 -29.21 -16.33 23.17
CA GLY A 498 -27.88 -15.74 23.26
C GLY A 498 -27.57 -14.93 22.03
N GLU A 499 -26.30 -14.64 21.85
CA GLU A 499 -25.74 -13.92 20.72
C GLU A 499 -24.56 -14.69 20.10
N LEU A 500 -24.40 -14.62 18.77
CA LEU A 500 -23.31 -15.24 18.04
C LEU A 500 -22.29 -14.18 17.60
N PHE A 501 -21.01 -14.49 17.77
CA PHE A 501 -19.90 -13.66 17.33
C PHE A 501 -18.96 -14.51 16.47
N PHE A 502 -18.50 -13.94 15.34
CA PHE A 502 -17.70 -14.66 14.36
C PHE A 502 -16.31 -14.02 14.24
N ALA A 503 -15.28 -14.78 14.55
CA ALA A 503 -13.87 -14.40 14.46
C ALA A 503 -13.08 -15.25 13.44
N GLY A 504 -11.83 -14.92 13.26
CA GLY A 504 -10.90 -15.61 12.37
C GLY A 504 -10.79 -14.93 10.99
N GLU A 505 -9.94 -15.51 10.14
CA GLU A 505 -9.50 -14.90 8.88
C GLU A 505 -10.65 -14.61 7.88
N THR A 506 -11.65 -15.49 7.79
CA THR A 506 -12.82 -15.26 6.93
C THR A 506 -13.66 -14.08 7.43
N ALA A 507 -13.84 -13.96 8.75
CA ALA A 507 -14.57 -12.84 9.36
C ALA A 507 -13.82 -11.52 9.18
N ALA A 508 -12.50 -11.51 9.38
CA ALA A 508 -11.64 -10.38 9.11
C ALA A 508 -11.68 -9.97 7.63
N SER A 509 -11.76 -10.93 6.70
CA SER A 509 -11.90 -10.68 5.26
C SER A 509 -13.26 -10.08 4.89
N VAL A 510 -14.34 -10.47 5.56
CA VAL A 510 -15.67 -9.85 5.41
C VAL A 510 -15.63 -8.39 5.88
N ASP A 511 -15.04 -8.13 7.06
CA ASP A 511 -14.87 -6.78 7.59
C ASP A 511 -14.00 -5.93 6.67
N ASN A 512 -12.87 -6.47 6.17
CA ASN A 512 -12.01 -5.83 5.19
C ASN A 512 -12.81 -5.39 3.96
N ARG A 513 -13.59 -6.30 3.38
CA ARG A 513 -14.44 -6.01 2.22
C ARG A 513 -15.43 -4.89 2.50
N ASN A 514 -16.11 -4.93 3.64
CA ASN A 514 -17.16 -3.99 4.00
C ASN A 514 -16.60 -2.59 4.34
N VAL A 515 -15.53 -2.54 5.13
CA VAL A 515 -14.82 -1.29 5.46
C VAL A 515 -14.25 -0.66 4.18
N ASN A 516 -13.63 -1.44 3.32
CA ASN A 516 -13.05 -0.95 2.07
C ASN A 516 -14.13 -0.42 1.09
N LYS A 517 -15.28 -1.09 0.96
CA LYS A 517 -16.43 -0.58 0.18
C LYS A 517 -16.90 0.79 0.66
N ARG A 518 -16.99 0.98 1.97
CA ARG A 518 -17.35 2.27 2.57
C ARG A 518 -16.26 3.31 2.29
N ASP A 519 -15.01 2.98 2.52
CA ASP A 519 -13.87 3.90 2.40
C ASP A 519 -13.65 4.36 0.96
N ILE A 520 -13.77 3.49 -0.03
CA ILE A 520 -13.74 3.88 -1.46
C ILE A 520 -14.76 5.00 -1.73
N VAL A 521 -16.00 4.85 -1.26
CA VAL A 521 -17.04 5.86 -1.50
C VAL A 521 -16.71 7.17 -0.80
N VAL A 522 -16.31 7.12 0.48
CA VAL A 522 -15.98 8.30 1.28
C VAL A 522 -14.79 9.05 0.69
N ILE A 523 -13.71 8.34 0.39
CA ILE A 523 -12.47 8.92 -0.14
C ILE A 523 -12.72 9.53 -1.52
N VAL A 524 -13.34 8.78 -2.44
CA VAL A 524 -13.61 9.24 -3.80
C VAL A 524 -14.50 10.49 -3.79
N LEU A 525 -15.55 10.50 -2.99
CA LEU A 525 -16.45 11.66 -2.92
C LEU A 525 -15.77 12.88 -2.26
N ALA A 526 -15.11 12.68 -1.13
CA ALA A 526 -14.48 13.76 -0.37
C ALA A 526 -13.32 14.39 -1.18
N GLU A 527 -12.43 13.55 -1.75
CA GLU A 527 -11.31 14.02 -2.55
C GLU A 527 -11.78 14.73 -3.82
N THR A 528 -12.75 14.13 -4.57
CA THR A 528 -13.33 14.75 -5.75
C THR A 528 -13.93 16.11 -5.44
N LEU A 529 -14.67 16.24 -4.32
CA LEU A 529 -15.28 17.49 -3.91
C LEU A 529 -14.23 18.56 -3.56
N LEU A 530 -13.23 18.19 -2.76
CA LEU A 530 -12.17 19.12 -2.33
C LEU A 530 -11.34 19.59 -3.53
N ILE A 531 -10.92 18.68 -4.39
CA ILE A 531 -10.17 19.03 -5.62
C ILE A 531 -11.02 19.91 -6.53
N PHE A 532 -12.30 19.59 -6.71
CA PHE A 532 -13.21 20.38 -7.53
C PHE A 532 -13.34 21.81 -7.01
N LEU A 533 -13.48 22.00 -5.69
CA LEU A 533 -13.51 23.32 -5.08
C LEU A 533 -12.20 24.10 -5.32
N MET A 534 -11.04 23.43 -5.14
CA MET A 534 -9.73 24.05 -5.40
C MET A 534 -9.59 24.48 -6.88
N LEU A 535 -10.08 23.67 -7.81
CA LEU A 535 -10.09 24.01 -9.23
C LEU A 535 -10.99 25.22 -9.53
N ILE A 536 -12.13 25.35 -8.85
CA ILE A 536 -12.99 26.54 -8.99
C ILE A 536 -12.26 27.79 -8.51
N PHE A 537 -11.56 27.73 -7.37
CA PHE A 537 -10.77 28.85 -6.87
C PHE A 537 -9.64 29.23 -7.84
N LEU A 538 -8.95 28.27 -8.43
CA LEU A 538 -7.88 28.50 -9.39
C LEU A 538 -8.39 29.09 -10.71
N THR A 539 -9.39 28.47 -11.32
CA THR A 539 -9.86 28.81 -12.67
C THR A 539 -10.90 29.93 -12.68
N ARG A 540 -11.52 30.19 -11.53
CA ARG A 540 -12.69 31.08 -11.36
C ARG A 540 -13.84 30.72 -12.30
N SER A 541 -13.97 29.45 -12.66
CA SER A 541 -14.98 28.97 -13.62
C SER A 541 -15.40 27.54 -13.29
N VAL A 542 -16.62 27.38 -12.82
CA VAL A 542 -17.24 26.07 -12.57
C VAL A 542 -17.18 25.18 -13.81
N LYS A 543 -17.44 25.76 -15.00
CA LYS A 543 -17.45 25.01 -16.26
C LYS A 543 -16.08 24.40 -16.61
N ILE A 544 -15.00 25.17 -16.47
CA ILE A 544 -13.64 24.68 -16.74
C ILE A 544 -13.27 23.63 -15.70
N SER A 545 -13.55 23.86 -14.42
CA SER A 545 -13.27 22.94 -13.33
C SER A 545 -14.02 21.60 -13.49
N SER A 546 -15.31 21.65 -13.92
CA SER A 546 -16.07 20.42 -14.20
C SER A 546 -15.47 19.61 -15.35
N LEU A 547 -15.00 20.27 -16.41
CA LEU A 547 -14.32 19.59 -17.52
C LEU A 547 -12.99 18.96 -17.07
N MET A 548 -12.20 19.70 -16.29
CA MET A 548 -10.94 19.17 -15.74
C MET A 548 -11.20 17.96 -14.87
N MET A 549 -12.12 18.06 -13.91
CA MET A 549 -12.46 16.97 -13.01
C MET A 549 -13.00 15.76 -13.77
N GLY A 550 -13.94 15.96 -14.70
CA GLY A 550 -14.50 14.87 -15.51
C GLY A 550 -13.45 14.13 -16.34
N THR A 551 -12.49 14.85 -16.95
CA THR A 551 -11.39 14.22 -17.70
C THR A 551 -10.43 13.43 -16.80
N ILE A 552 -10.17 13.88 -15.58
CA ILE A 552 -9.28 13.18 -14.63
C ILE A 552 -9.95 11.91 -14.13
N LEU A 553 -11.20 11.99 -13.68
CA LEU A 553 -11.94 10.82 -13.20
C LEU A 553 -12.07 9.76 -14.31
N PHE A 554 -12.33 10.19 -15.53
CA PHE A 554 -12.40 9.25 -16.66
C PHE A 554 -11.03 8.67 -17.02
N SER A 555 -9.96 9.46 -16.93
CA SER A 555 -8.59 8.96 -17.12
C SER A 555 -8.18 7.98 -16.01
N PHE A 556 -8.60 8.21 -14.77
CA PHE A 556 -8.38 7.27 -13.67
C PHE A 556 -9.05 5.92 -13.96
N LEU A 557 -10.33 5.90 -14.34
CA LEU A 557 -11.02 4.66 -14.67
C LEU A 557 -10.32 3.92 -15.83
N ALA A 558 -9.89 4.65 -16.85
CA ALA A 558 -9.17 4.06 -17.98
C ALA A 558 -7.79 3.52 -17.56
N ALA A 559 -7.06 4.23 -16.68
CA ALA A 559 -5.76 3.79 -16.17
C ALA A 559 -5.89 2.54 -15.30
N LEU A 560 -6.88 2.50 -14.41
CA LEU A 560 -7.15 1.32 -13.58
C LEU A 560 -7.50 0.11 -14.45
N GLY A 561 -8.40 0.28 -15.44
CA GLY A 561 -8.81 -0.82 -16.31
C GLY A 561 -7.70 -1.33 -17.23
N ILE A 562 -6.88 -0.45 -17.83
CA ILE A 562 -5.75 -0.89 -18.66
C ILE A 562 -4.61 -1.44 -17.80
N GLY A 563 -4.41 -0.91 -16.58
CA GLY A 563 -3.41 -1.39 -15.64
C GLY A 563 -3.68 -2.83 -15.23
N THR A 564 -4.89 -3.14 -14.77
CA THR A 564 -5.30 -4.50 -14.40
C THR A 564 -5.22 -5.47 -15.58
N PHE A 565 -5.62 -5.04 -16.79
CA PHE A 565 -5.45 -5.85 -18.00
C PHE A 565 -3.99 -6.16 -18.31
N LEU A 566 -3.10 -5.18 -18.19
CA LEU A 566 -1.68 -5.39 -18.46
C LEU A 566 -1.00 -6.25 -17.39
N VAL A 567 -1.38 -6.12 -16.13
CA VAL A 567 -0.87 -6.96 -15.03
C VAL A 567 -1.27 -8.42 -15.25
N SER A 568 -2.52 -8.69 -15.57
CA SER A 568 -2.97 -10.05 -15.92
C SER A 568 -2.24 -10.59 -17.18
N LEU A 569 -2.12 -9.79 -18.24
CA LEU A 569 -1.50 -10.22 -19.50
C LEU A 569 0.01 -10.49 -19.39
N LEU A 570 0.74 -9.64 -18.65
CA LEU A 570 2.21 -9.67 -18.62
C LEU A 570 2.76 -10.52 -17.48
N PHE A 571 2.04 -10.59 -16.36
CA PHE A 571 2.51 -11.23 -15.12
C PHE A 571 1.65 -12.42 -14.71
N GLY A 572 0.49 -12.65 -15.35
CA GLY A 572 -0.41 -13.75 -15.02
C GLY A 572 -1.16 -13.56 -13.69
N VAL A 573 -1.19 -12.34 -13.15
CA VAL A 573 -1.92 -12.00 -11.91
C VAL A 573 -3.37 -11.69 -12.27
N ASP A 574 -4.29 -12.59 -11.90
CA ASP A 574 -5.71 -12.48 -12.24
C ASP A 574 -6.54 -11.73 -11.19
N ALA A 575 -6.04 -11.63 -9.96
CA ALA A 575 -6.67 -10.91 -8.87
C ALA A 575 -5.68 -9.90 -8.26
N ILE A 576 -6.16 -8.71 -7.92
CA ILE A 576 -5.35 -7.65 -7.31
C ILE A 576 -5.82 -7.41 -5.87
N SER A 577 -4.94 -6.87 -5.02
CA SER A 577 -5.36 -6.45 -3.68
C SER A 577 -6.49 -5.41 -3.77
N ASN A 578 -7.51 -5.55 -2.91
CA ASN A 578 -8.63 -4.61 -2.83
C ASN A 578 -8.23 -3.19 -2.40
N ARG A 579 -6.98 -2.98 -1.95
CA ARG A 579 -6.39 -1.69 -1.59
C ARG A 579 -5.95 -0.87 -2.81
N VAL A 580 -5.58 -1.56 -3.90
CA VAL A 580 -5.04 -0.92 -5.12
C VAL A 580 -5.96 0.15 -5.71
N PRO A 581 -7.29 -0.05 -5.85
CA PRO A 581 -8.15 0.99 -6.38
C PRO A 581 -8.15 2.30 -5.59
N VAL A 582 -8.10 2.24 -4.25
CA VAL A 582 -8.06 3.43 -3.39
C VAL A 582 -6.72 4.15 -3.53
N TYR A 583 -5.61 3.43 -3.45
CA TYR A 583 -4.29 4.01 -3.62
C TYR A 583 -4.14 4.61 -5.02
N ALA A 584 -4.52 3.87 -6.06
CA ALA A 584 -4.49 4.36 -7.43
C ALA A 584 -5.36 5.60 -7.60
N PHE A 585 -6.55 5.66 -6.98
CA PHE A 585 -7.41 6.83 -7.03
C PHE A 585 -6.72 8.05 -6.44
N VAL A 586 -6.28 7.94 -5.19
CA VAL A 586 -5.66 9.04 -4.45
C VAL A 586 -4.43 9.58 -5.19
N PHE A 587 -3.55 8.70 -5.67
CA PHE A 587 -2.32 9.16 -6.34
C PHE A 587 -2.57 9.63 -7.77
N LEU A 588 -3.33 8.89 -8.59
CA LEU A 588 -3.57 9.27 -9.99
C LEU A 588 -4.39 10.55 -10.10
N VAL A 589 -5.38 10.74 -9.23
CA VAL A 589 -6.21 11.94 -9.25
C VAL A 589 -5.42 13.14 -8.71
N ALA A 590 -4.74 12.99 -7.56
CA ALA A 590 -3.96 14.05 -6.95
C ALA A 590 -2.78 14.52 -7.83
N LEU A 591 -2.02 13.58 -8.43
CA LEU A 591 -0.90 13.91 -9.32
C LEU A 591 -1.37 14.27 -10.74
N GLY A 592 -2.44 13.64 -11.23
CA GLY A 592 -2.97 13.93 -12.56
C GLY A 592 -3.56 15.32 -12.70
N ILE A 593 -4.10 15.88 -11.60
CA ILE A 593 -4.66 17.25 -11.60
C ILE A 593 -3.57 18.29 -11.83
N ASP A 594 -2.35 18.07 -11.37
CA ASP A 594 -1.23 18.99 -11.49
C ASP A 594 -0.95 19.35 -12.94
N TYR A 595 -0.92 18.36 -13.81
CA TYR A 595 -0.70 18.56 -15.25
C TYR A 595 -1.83 19.36 -15.89
N ASN A 596 -3.06 19.14 -15.46
CA ASN A 596 -4.20 19.94 -15.91
C ASN A 596 -4.11 21.39 -15.39
N ILE A 597 -3.69 21.59 -14.15
CA ILE A 597 -3.47 22.91 -13.55
C ILE A 597 -2.44 23.69 -14.37
N PHE A 598 -1.30 23.10 -14.71
CA PHE A 598 -0.26 23.74 -15.49
C PHE A 598 -0.69 24.06 -16.93
N LEU A 599 -1.35 23.11 -17.60
CA LEU A 599 -1.87 23.32 -18.96
C LEU A 599 -2.92 24.44 -18.99
N VAL A 600 -3.88 24.40 -18.07
CA VAL A 600 -4.97 25.40 -18.01
C VAL A 600 -4.43 26.76 -17.57
N SER A 601 -3.50 26.82 -16.64
CA SER A 601 -2.85 28.08 -16.24
C SER A 601 -2.12 28.71 -17.42
N ARG A 602 -1.39 27.93 -18.23
CA ARG A 602 -0.75 28.42 -19.45
C ARG A 602 -1.78 28.89 -20.49
N TYR A 603 -2.86 28.14 -20.69
CA TYR A 603 -3.95 28.56 -21.55
C TYR A 603 -4.56 29.89 -21.10
N LEU A 604 -4.83 30.08 -19.82
CA LEU A 604 -5.39 31.33 -19.28
C LEU A 604 -4.43 32.50 -19.43
N GLU A 605 -3.12 32.30 -19.37
CA GLU A 605 -2.08 33.30 -19.65
C GLU A 605 -2.11 33.70 -21.12
N GLU A 606 -2.03 32.73 -22.04
CA GLU A 606 -2.03 32.97 -23.49
C GLU A 606 -3.34 33.63 -23.97
N LYS A 607 -4.48 33.28 -23.39
CA LYS A 607 -5.80 33.81 -23.71
C LYS A 607 -5.93 35.32 -23.46
N LYS A 608 -5.07 35.88 -22.59
CA LYS A 608 -5.06 37.36 -22.38
C LYS A 608 -4.56 38.11 -23.60
N ARG A 609 -3.83 37.45 -24.51
CA ARG A 609 -3.14 38.07 -25.65
C ARG A 609 -3.57 37.50 -27.00
N LEU A 610 -4.14 36.33 -27.04
CA LEU A 610 -4.42 35.54 -28.26
C LEU A 610 -5.88 35.05 -28.32
N PRO A 611 -6.43 34.86 -29.51
CA PRO A 611 -7.70 34.15 -29.69
C PRO A 611 -7.67 32.73 -29.11
N VAL A 612 -8.82 32.21 -28.68
CA VAL A 612 -8.95 30.92 -27.97
C VAL A 612 -8.21 29.78 -28.67
N LYS A 613 -8.36 29.63 -30.00
CA LYS A 613 -7.71 28.54 -30.75
C LYS A 613 -6.19 28.63 -30.73
N GLU A 614 -5.66 29.82 -30.90
CA GLU A 614 -4.21 30.07 -30.88
C GLU A 614 -3.65 29.93 -29.47
N ALA A 615 -4.38 30.42 -28.48
CA ALA A 615 -4.03 30.27 -27.06
C ALA A 615 -3.93 28.79 -26.66
N ILE A 616 -4.87 27.94 -27.07
CA ILE A 616 -4.83 26.50 -26.83
C ILE A 616 -3.63 25.87 -27.55
N ALA A 617 -3.45 26.18 -28.84
CA ALA A 617 -2.33 25.60 -29.62
C ALA A 617 -0.97 25.96 -29.01
N ASN A 618 -0.80 27.20 -28.56
CA ASN A 618 0.42 27.66 -27.91
C ASN A 618 0.62 27.06 -26.52
N ALA A 619 -0.45 26.94 -25.73
CA ALA A 619 -0.39 26.28 -24.43
C ALA A 619 0.10 24.84 -24.59
N VAL A 620 -0.49 24.06 -25.49
CA VAL A 620 -0.08 22.67 -25.79
C VAL A 620 1.35 22.61 -26.32
N ALA A 621 1.74 23.51 -27.21
CA ALA A 621 3.11 23.53 -27.77
C ALA A 621 4.18 23.81 -26.71
N ASN A 622 3.87 24.65 -25.72
CA ASN A 622 4.82 25.06 -24.66
C ASN A 622 4.86 24.10 -23.47
N THR A 623 3.73 23.47 -23.11
CA THR A 623 3.63 22.62 -21.92
C THR A 623 3.66 21.13 -22.24
N GLY A 624 3.23 20.72 -23.45
CA GLY A 624 3.06 19.30 -23.81
C GLY A 624 4.35 18.48 -23.65
N GLY A 625 5.49 19.04 -24.02
CA GLY A 625 6.79 18.37 -23.85
C GLY A 625 7.17 18.16 -22.38
N VAL A 626 6.91 19.16 -21.54
CA VAL A 626 7.19 19.10 -20.10
C VAL A 626 6.26 18.09 -19.43
N ILE A 627 4.96 18.17 -19.69
CA ILE A 627 3.95 17.25 -19.14
C ILE A 627 4.25 15.80 -19.53
N SER A 628 4.59 15.55 -20.79
CA SER A 628 4.91 14.18 -21.23
C SER A 628 6.19 13.64 -20.61
N SER A 629 7.22 14.49 -20.49
CA SER A 629 8.45 14.10 -19.81
C SER A 629 8.22 13.81 -18.33
N ALA A 630 7.41 14.64 -17.66
CA ALA A 630 7.02 14.44 -16.28
C ALA A 630 6.23 13.12 -16.11
N GLY A 631 5.24 12.87 -16.97
CA GLY A 631 4.49 11.61 -16.95
C GLY A 631 5.36 10.36 -17.17
N ILE A 632 6.36 10.42 -18.07
CA ILE A 632 7.29 9.31 -18.29
C ILE A 632 8.18 9.09 -17.06
N ILE A 633 8.69 10.17 -16.45
CA ILE A 633 9.51 10.07 -15.24
C ILE A 633 8.69 9.53 -14.08
N LEU A 634 7.46 10.02 -13.91
CA LEU A 634 6.55 9.54 -12.88
C LEU A 634 6.25 8.05 -13.06
N ALA A 635 5.86 7.63 -14.27
CA ALA A 635 5.62 6.22 -14.58
C ALA A 635 6.84 5.35 -14.26
N ALA A 636 8.03 5.76 -14.68
CA ALA A 636 9.26 5.02 -14.40
C ALA A 636 9.63 5.03 -12.91
N THR A 637 9.32 6.10 -12.18
CA THR A 637 9.55 6.15 -10.72
C THR A 637 8.64 5.16 -10.00
N PHE A 638 7.36 5.07 -10.40
CA PHE A 638 6.44 4.07 -9.85
C PHE A 638 6.77 2.65 -10.30
N THR A 639 7.33 2.46 -11.50
CA THR A 639 7.81 1.14 -11.95
C THR A 639 8.90 0.57 -11.03
N VAL A 640 9.60 1.41 -10.26
CA VAL A 640 10.52 0.92 -9.23
C VAL A 640 9.80 0.11 -8.14
N LEU A 641 8.51 0.36 -7.88
CA LEU A 641 7.71 -0.47 -6.97
C LEU A 641 7.65 -1.94 -7.41
N MET A 642 7.78 -2.24 -8.70
CA MET A 642 7.88 -3.62 -9.19
C MET A 642 9.14 -4.35 -8.68
N THR A 643 10.13 -3.63 -8.16
CA THR A 643 11.28 -4.25 -7.49
C THR A 643 11.00 -4.64 -6.04
N GLN A 644 9.82 -4.24 -5.54
CA GLN A 644 9.39 -4.61 -4.19
C GLN A 644 8.91 -6.06 -4.20
N PRO A 645 9.28 -6.81 -3.18
CA PRO A 645 8.93 -8.22 -3.10
C PRO A 645 7.46 -8.45 -2.70
N VAL A 646 6.75 -7.45 -2.22
CA VAL A 646 5.34 -7.57 -1.83
C VAL A 646 4.43 -7.28 -3.02
N GLU A 647 3.55 -8.21 -3.37
CA GLU A 647 2.70 -8.13 -4.56
C GLU A 647 1.80 -6.88 -4.58
N VAL A 648 1.26 -6.47 -3.43
CA VAL A 648 0.47 -5.23 -3.33
C VAL A 648 1.26 -4.02 -3.82
N LEU A 649 2.57 -3.98 -3.56
CA LEU A 649 3.45 -2.90 -4.02
C LEU A 649 3.86 -3.06 -5.48
N SER A 650 4.08 -4.29 -5.92
CA SER A 650 4.50 -4.58 -7.30
C SER A 650 3.36 -4.43 -8.30
N THR A 651 2.10 -4.64 -7.89
CA THR A 651 0.89 -4.49 -8.71
C THR A 651 0.29 -3.08 -8.67
N PHE A 652 0.70 -2.25 -7.71
CA PHE A 652 0.32 -0.84 -7.59
C PHE A 652 0.94 0.02 -8.69
#